data_66f746fe672dc3709320e1b5d802d364
#
_entry.id   66f746fe672dc3709320e1b5d802d364
#
_cell.length_a   1.000
_cell.length_b   1.000
_cell.length_c   1.000
_cell.angle_alpha   90.00
_cell.angle_beta   90.00
_cell.angle_gamma   90.00
#
_symmetry.space_group_name_H-M   'P 1'
#
loop_
_entity.id
_entity.type
_entity.pdbx_description
1 polymer ?
#
loop_
_entity_poly.entity_id
_entity_poly.type
_entity_poly.pdbx_seq_one_letter_code
_entity_poly.pdbx_strand_id
1 'polypeptide(L)'
;MMIEQNTNYAYKLKYMDNPTFDKVRDLSTKFYRELPQALQDELFEALNRGIDILNSEPQMTAYLFAFGKMHQAKLNYAFGKLPKEFLEQPEINIIDYGCGQALGTMCYADFLRENGYAQKVNTITLIEPSEICLKRAALHASVFFPDSEIKTVNKKFDNLDEGDIICSEETPTLHIFSNVLDVLDFDLEGFAGLIKGQIKGFNQFACIGPFFNFSVKDNRMIQFHLLIGGKEEYRIILDKYELDSARAWTVQVLCFSIGVIDENLSTKVTYEDRVNDVQDGRGMYNKDGSKLLCCLNPKNGQLDTFTIKQGTKIICDEAFSSDDCKLKQVNIPESVTHIGDKAFEDCRYLEQIDIPESVISIGNLVFKGCWKLKQITIPHSIKQIGDNPFVAPCLLFSNSDRFIINNEMLIDLYEKRLISYFGKGKEVVIPEIVTKIGNYAFYDCDSIERIIIPHKIKSIGDYAFSHSSLQSFCITESIEHIGKNPFEACGVVEELMPWEDPTKRPSVNITSNSGRFIVVKGMIIDKMQNKLIAYFENESMVSIPDDVTTICDSAFSGCISVEQITIPDSVTSIGDSAFEYTSIEQISIPNSVTSIGREAFGGCEQLNQINLPNGISTIEEGTFDYCTNLRQITIPNTVKSIGKCAFASCPLTQIKLPKSIEFIGWRIFQGCHSLERIIIPKGTREKFSELFYNGLDYIDDLFLEQ
;
A
#
# COMPACT_ATOMS: atom_id res chain seq x y z
N MET A 1 1.56 43.34 18.94
CA MET A 1 1.27 41.98 19.43
C MET A 1 0.85 41.00 18.34
N MET A 2 -0.19 41.27 17.50
CA MET A 2 -0.56 40.35 16.37
C MET A 2 0.51 40.23 15.29
N ILE A 3 1.20 41.30 14.89
CA ILE A 3 2.27 41.26 13.87
C ILE A 3 3.51 40.52 14.41
N GLU A 4 3.82 40.65 15.67
CA GLU A 4 4.93 39.92 16.32
C GLU A 4 4.64 38.42 16.47
N GLN A 5 3.39 38.02 16.71
CA GLN A 5 2.99 36.62 16.77
C GLN A 5 3.10 35.94 15.41
N ASN A 6 2.70 36.59 14.32
CA ASN A 6 2.85 36.08 12.96
C ASN A 6 4.30 35.86 12.55
N THR A 7 5.16 36.83 12.87
CA THR A 7 6.60 36.68 12.61
C THR A 7 7.19 35.52 13.40
N ASN A 8 6.72 35.30 14.63
CA ASN A 8 7.19 34.21 15.48
C ASN A 8 6.68 32.83 15.02
N TYR A 9 5.43 32.72 14.56
CA TYR A 9 4.90 31.46 14.00
C TYR A 9 5.63 31.05 12.73
N ALA A 10 5.73 31.93 11.76
CA ALA A 10 6.42 31.67 10.49
C ALA A 10 7.90 31.35 10.69
N TYR A 11 8.57 32.04 11.62
CA TYR A 11 9.95 31.75 11.99
C TYR A 11 10.09 30.35 12.58
N LYS A 12 9.27 29.98 13.58
CA LYS A 12 9.32 28.65 14.21
C LYS A 12 9.01 27.53 13.23
N LEU A 13 8.08 27.75 12.31
CA LEU A 13 7.74 26.77 11.28
C LEU A 13 8.90 26.58 10.29
N LYS A 14 9.49 27.67 9.80
CA LYS A 14 10.59 27.62 8.84
C LYS A 14 11.84 26.90 9.38
N TYR A 15 12.09 26.95 10.67
CA TYR A 15 13.21 26.31 11.34
C TYR A 15 12.80 25.06 12.13
N MET A 16 11.65 24.47 11.78
CA MET A 16 11.16 23.24 12.41
C MET A 16 11.91 22.03 11.83
N ASP A 17 12.62 21.32 12.66
CA ASP A 17 13.30 20.08 12.28
C ASP A 17 12.28 18.98 11.99
N ASN A 18 12.41 18.34 10.81
CA ASN A 18 11.50 17.29 10.36
C ASN A 18 10.03 17.67 10.60
N PRO A 19 9.47 18.60 9.81
CA PRO A 19 8.11 19.08 10.01
C PRO A 19 7.11 17.95 9.83
N THR A 20 6.17 17.81 10.78
CA THR A 20 5.01 16.92 10.70
C THR A 20 3.76 17.71 11.01
N PHE A 21 2.61 17.21 10.56
CA PHE A 21 1.32 17.84 10.86
C PHE A 21 1.10 17.98 12.38
N ASP A 22 1.46 16.98 13.16
CA ASP A 22 1.36 17.02 14.63
C ASP A 22 2.20 18.16 15.22
N LYS A 23 3.45 18.33 14.78
CA LYS A 23 4.29 19.45 15.24
C LYS A 23 3.71 20.82 14.88
N VAL A 24 3.15 20.96 13.67
CA VAL A 24 2.48 22.20 13.22
C VAL A 24 1.24 22.46 14.06
N ARG A 25 0.44 21.43 14.33
CA ARG A 25 -0.75 21.51 15.18
C ARG A 25 -0.38 21.87 16.63
N ASP A 26 0.66 21.26 17.19
CA ASP A 26 1.14 21.54 18.55
C ASP A 26 1.65 22.98 18.66
N LEU A 27 2.35 23.46 17.64
CA LEU A 27 2.75 24.88 17.55
C LEU A 27 1.52 25.79 17.56
N SER A 28 0.51 25.52 16.73
CA SER A 28 -0.75 26.27 16.70
C SER A 28 -1.51 26.18 18.02
N THR A 29 -1.56 24.99 18.64
CA THR A 29 -2.19 24.76 19.93
C THR A 29 -1.54 25.63 21.04
N LYS A 30 -0.21 25.74 21.01
CA LYS A 30 0.53 26.61 21.94
C LYS A 30 0.11 28.06 21.78
N PHE A 31 0.08 28.58 20.58
CA PHE A 31 -0.36 29.94 20.30
C PHE A 31 -1.82 30.19 20.70
N TYR A 32 -2.72 29.22 20.45
CA TYR A 32 -4.12 29.32 20.86
C TYR A 32 -4.27 29.39 22.38
N ARG A 33 -3.54 28.54 23.13
CA ARG A 33 -3.60 28.50 24.60
C ARG A 33 -2.95 29.73 25.28
N GLU A 34 -2.11 30.47 24.60
CA GLU A 34 -1.54 31.74 25.07
C GLU A 34 -2.54 32.92 24.97
N LEU A 35 -3.68 32.72 24.24
CA LEU A 35 -4.75 33.75 24.15
C LEU A 35 -5.55 33.81 25.48
N PRO A 36 -6.15 35.00 25.83
CA PRO A 36 -7.10 35.11 26.94
C PRO A 36 -8.28 34.11 26.78
N GLN A 37 -8.73 33.51 27.89
CA GLN A 37 -9.80 32.48 27.87
C GLN A 37 -11.07 32.96 27.15
N ALA A 38 -11.53 34.18 27.43
CA ALA A 38 -12.71 34.74 26.77
C ALA A 38 -12.57 34.82 25.24
N LEU A 39 -11.35 35.10 24.74
CA LEU A 39 -11.08 35.11 23.29
C LEU A 39 -11.01 33.68 22.74
N GLN A 40 -10.47 32.71 23.50
CA GLN A 40 -10.48 31.29 23.09
C GLN A 40 -11.93 30.79 22.88
N ASP A 41 -12.83 31.12 23.83
CA ASP A 41 -14.23 30.70 23.79
C ASP A 41 -14.97 31.38 22.60
N GLU A 42 -14.77 32.67 22.42
CA GLU A 42 -15.31 33.42 21.24
C GLU A 42 -14.84 32.85 19.91
N LEU A 43 -13.54 32.56 19.77
CA LEU A 43 -12.97 32.00 18.56
C LEU A 43 -13.49 30.59 18.29
N PHE A 44 -13.64 29.77 19.32
CA PHE A 44 -14.16 28.40 19.18
C PHE A 44 -15.62 28.40 18.71
N GLU A 45 -16.46 29.27 19.27
CA GLU A 45 -17.84 29.47 18.85
C GLU A 45 -17.93 29.99 17.41
N ALA A 46 -17.06 30.93 17.04
CA ALA A 46 -17.00 31.53 15.70
C ALA A 46 -16.51 30.58 14.60
N LEU A 47 -15.97 29.41 14.92
CA LEU A 47 -15.55 28.41 13.93
C LEU A 47 -16.73 27.73 13.21
N ASN A 48 -17.98 27.87 13.70
CA ASN A 48 -19.19 27.33 13.10
C ASN A 48 -19.01 25.89 12.54
N ARG A 49 -18.45 25.00 13.37
CA ARG A 49 -18.10 23.61 12.99
C ARG A 49 -17.09 23.50 11.83
N GLY A 50 -16.36 24.57 11.54
CA GLY A 50 -15.34 24.58 10.48
C GLY A 50 -15.85 24.83 9.07
N ILE A 51 -17.06 25.34 8.94
CA ILE A 51 -17.70 25.64 7.65
C ILE A 51 -17.36 27.05 7.17
N ASP A 52 -17.17 27.99 8.09
CA ASP A 52 -16.96 29.40 7.74
C ASP A 52 -15.53 29.68 7.24
N ILE A 53 -15.42 30.66 6.34
CA ILE A 53 -14.13 31.13 5.84
C ILE A 53 -13.34 31.77 7.00
N LEU A 54 -12.14 31.25 7.27
CA LEU A 54 -11.26 31.77 8.31
C LEU A 54 -10.62 33.10 7.86
N ASN A 55 -10.82 34.16 8.62
CA ASN A 55 -10.43 35.53 8.23
C ASN A 55 -9.36 36.13 9.18
N SER A 56 -8.86 35.38 10.14
CA SER A 56 -7.84 35.87 11.07
C SER A 56 -6.88 34.79 11.53
N GLU A 57 -5.66 35.21 11.91
CA GLU A 57 -4.64 34.33 12.49
C GLU A 57 -5.12 33.58 13.75
N PRO A 58 -5.81 34.21 14.70
CA PRO A 58 -6.36 33.50 15.84
C PRO A 58 -7.40 32.44 15.47
N GLN A 59 -8.27 32.69 14.48
CA GLN A 59 -9.22 31.70 13.98
C GLN A 59 -8.50 30.48 13.36
N MET A 60 -7.42 30.71 12.59
CA MET A 60 -6.63 29.63 12.01
C MET A 60 -5.96 28.76 13.08
N THR A 61 -5.44 29.34 14.16
CA THR A 61 -4.88 28.56 15.27
C THR A 61 -5.95 27.80 16.06
N ALA A 62 -7.10 28.42 16.28
CA ALA A 62 -8.27 27.78 16.91
C ALA A 62 -8.77 26.59 16.07
N TYR A 63 -8.81 26.73 14.75
CA TYR A 63 -9.23 25.68 13.84
C TYR A 63 -8.32 24.45 13.91
N LEU A 64 -7.00 24.62 13.82
CA LEU A 64 -6.04 23.51 13.95
C LEU A 64 -6.11 22.83 15.32
N PHE A 65 -6.33 23.61 16.36
CA PHE A 65 -6.54 23.07 17.72
C PHE A 65 -7.81 22.21 17.78
N ALA A 66 -8.95 22.75 17.30
CA ALA A 66 -10.27 22.12 17.45
C ALA A 66 -10.47 20.91 16.53
N PHE A 67 -10.06 21.01 15.28
CA PHE A 67 -10.41 20.08 14.21
C PHE A 67 -9.22 19.36 13.59
N GLY A 68 -7.98 19.79 13.84
CA GLY A 68 -6.79 19.28 13.17
C GLY A 68 -6.64 17.77 13.24
N LYS A 69 -6.77 17.15 14.43
CA LYS A 69 -6.65 15.68 14.58
C LYS A 69 -7.72 14.90 13.81
N MET A 70 -8.94 15.40 13.82
CA MET A 70 -10.04 14.78 13.08
C MET A 70 -9.76 14.78 11.58
N HIS A 71 -9.30 15.92 11.04
CA HIS A 71 -8.98 16.01 9.62
C HIS A 71 -7.79 15.13 9.25
N GLN A 72 -6.75 15.10 10.08
CA GLN A 72 -5.59 14.23 9.90
C GLN A 72 -6.01 12.75 9.78
N ALA A 73 -6.82 12.26 10.73
CA ALA A 73 -7.29 10.87 10.72
C ALA A 73 -8.08 10.53 9.44
N LYS A 74 -8.99 11.43 9.03
CA LYS A 74 -9.78 11.25 7.81
C LYS A 74 -8.93 11.25 6.55
N LEU A 75 -7.98 12.18 6.44
CA LEU A 75 -7.08 12.32 5.30
C LEU A 75 -6.13 11.11 5.19
N ASN A 76 -5.51 10.69 6.29
CA ASN A 76 -4.64 9.52 6.30
C ASN A 76 -5.39 8.25 5.89
N TYR A 77 -6.63 8.10 6.36
CA TYR A 77 -7.48 6.98 5.93
C TYR A 77 -7.74 7.03 4.41
N ALA A 78 -8.09 8.20 3.86
CA ALA A 78 -8.35 8.35 2.43
C ALA A 78 -7.10 8.09 1.58
N PHE A 79 -5.94 8.63 2.01
CA PHE A 79 -4.69 8.41 1.29
C PHE A 79 -4.25 6.95 1.30
N GLY A 80 -4.53 6.21 2.38
CA GLY A 80 -4.32 4.76 2.43
C GLY A 80 -5.22 3.94 1.50
N LYS A 81 -6.20 4.57 0.84
CA LYS A 81 -7.09 3.96 -0.17
C LYS A 81 -6.76 4.38 -1.61
N LEU A 82 -5.75 5.23 -1.78
CA LEU A 82 -5.25 5.54 -3.11
C LEU A 82 -4.58 4.30 -3.73
N PRO A 83 -4.72 4.11 -5.04
CA PRO A 83 -4.10 2.99 -5.74
C PRO A 83 -2.59 2.98 -5.57
N LYS A 84 -2.02 1.81 -5.37
CA LYS A 84 -0.58 1.63 -5.25
C LYS A 84 0.15 2.16 -6.50
N GLU A 85 -0.43 1.93 -7.66
CA GLU A 85 0.06 2.40 -8.95
C GLU A 85 0.19 3.94 -9.02
N PHE A 86 -0.69 4.65 -8.34
CA PHE A 86 -0.59 6.10 -8.21
C PHE A 86 0.47 6.51 -7.18
N LEU A 87 0.50 5.84 -6.02
CA LEU A 87 1.44 6.15 -4.94
C LEU A 87 2.90 5.85 -5.32
N GLU A 88 3.12 4.95 -6.26
CA GLU A 88 4.45 4.59 -6.80
C GLU A 88 4.88 5.47 -7.97
N GLN A 89 4.05 6.43 -8.43
CA GLN A 89 4.48 7.39 -9.46
C GLN A 89 5.68 8.20 -8.95
N PRO A 90 6.75 8.33 -9.75
CA PRO A 90 7.97 9.03 -9.30
C PRO A 90 7.75 10.52 -9.09
N GLU A 91 6.86 11.12 -9.87
CA GLU A 91 6.56 12.55 -9.85
C GLU A 91 5.06 12.79 -10.01
N ILE A 92 4.50 13.71 -9.21
CA ILE A 92 3.09 14.14 -9.32
C ILE A 92 2.96 15.66 -9.17
N ASN A 93 1.77 16.15 -9.52
CA ASN A 93 1.28 17.46 -9.12
C ASN A 93 0.15 17.32 -8.09
N ILE A 94 -0.08 18.32 -7.27
CA ILE A 94 -1.19 18.39 -6.32
C ILE A 94 -2.03 19.61 -6.59
N ILE A 95 -3.36 19.46 -6.55
CA ILE A 95 -4.32 20.57 -6.48
C ILE A 95 -5.18 20.35 -5.22
N ASP A 96 -5.06 21.25 -4.25
CA ASP A 96 -5.76 21.19 -2.95
C ASP A 96 -6.87 22.26 -2.96
N TYR A 97 -8.12 21.79 -3.07
CA TYR A 97 -9.31 22.63 -3.25
C TYR A 97 -9.93 23.01 -1.90
N GLY A 98 -10.12 24.32 -1.69
CA GLY A 98 -10.55 24.82 -0.38
C GLY A 98 -9.54 24.44 0.69
N CYS A 99 -8.25 24.60 0.38
CA CYS A 99 -7.15 24.05 1.12
C CYS A 99 -7.04 24.57 2.57
N GLY A 100 -7.78 25.65 2.91
CA GLY A 100 -7.67 26.31 4.19
C GLY A 100 -6.21 26.64 4.51
N GLN A 101 -5.62 25.91 5.45
CA GLN A 101 -4.21 26.04 5.84
C GLN A 101 -3.33 24.92 5.21
N ALA A 102 -3.73 24.33 4.09
CA ALA A 102 -3.08 23.21 3.41
C ALA A 102 -3.03 21.91 4.25
N LEU A 103 -4.12 21.59 4.95
CA LEU A 103 -4.19 20.37 5.77
C LEU A 103 -4.04 19.11 4.92
N GLY A 104 -4.72 19.05 3.76
CA GLY A 104 -4.62 17.96 2.82
C GLY A 104 -3.20 17.75 2.36
N THR A 105 -2.55 18.80 1.92
CA THR A 105 -1.16 18.81 1.47
C THR A 105 -0.17 18.37 2.56
N MET A 106 -0.28 18.90 3.79
CA MET A 106 0.59 18.50 4.91
C MET A 106 0.42 17.04 5.31
N CYS A 107 -0.83 16.57 5.42
CA CYS A 107 -1.12 15.18 5.76
C CYS A 107 -0.64 14.22 4.67
N TYR A 108 -0.69 14.62 3.39
CA TYR A 108 -0.15 13.81 2.31
C TYR A 108 1.38 13.67 2.40
N ALA A 109 2.10 14.73 2.75
CA ALA A 109 3.54 14.64 2.98
C ALA A 109 3.89 13.67 4.12
N ASP A 110 3.13 13.73 5.22
CA ASP A 110 3.33 12.79 6.34
C ASP A 110 2.98 11.36 5.91
N PHE A 111 1.88 11.17 5.19
CA PHE A 111 1.47 9.86 4.69
C PHE A 111 2.55 9.24 3.79
N LEU A 112 3.12 9.99 2.85
CA LEU A 112 4.22 9.50 2.00
C LEU A 112 5.42 9.06 2.83
N ARG A 113 5.80 9.89 3.82
CA ARG A 113 6.95 9.64 4.69
C ARG A 113 6.73 8.42 5.59
N GLU A 114 5.56 8.31 6.21
CA GLU A 114 5.20 7.23 7.14
C GLU A 114 5.08 5.88 6.45
N ASN A 115 4.69 5.86 5.16
CA ASN A 115 4.55 4.65 4.37
C ASN A 115 5.73 4.39 3.42
N GLY A 116 6.78 5.21 3.48
CA GLY A 116 8.03 4.98 2.73
C GLY A 116 7.95 5.28 1.22
N TYR A 117 6.89 5.96 0.76
CA TYR A 117 6.79 6.38 -0.64
C TYR A 117 7.75 7.52 -0.96
N ALA A 118 8.51 7.39 -2.06
CA ALA A 118 9.50 8.37 -2.51
C ALA A 118 8.98 9.30 -3.62
N GLN A 119 7.69 9.56 -3.62
CA GLN A 119 7.03 10.36 -4.63
C GLN A 119 7.43 11.82 -4.55
N LYS A 120 7.95 12.39 -5.65
CA LYS A 120 8.29 13.81 -5.75
C LYS A 120 7.06 14.61 -6.17
N VAL A 121 6.79 15.71 -5.48
CA VAL A 121 5.74 16.64 -5.88
C VAL A 121 6.35 17.83 -6.61
N ASN A 122 6.01 18.01 -7.90
CA ASN A 122 6.57 19.06 -8.73
C ASN A 122 5.89 20.41 -8.49
N THR A 123 4.56 20.41 -8.58
CA THR A 123 3.75 21.64 -8.42
C THR A 123 2.62 21.37 -7.41
N ILE A 124 2.38 22.32 -6.53
CA ILE A 124 1.25 22.32 -5.61
C ILE A 124 0.43 23.58 -5.86
N THR A 125 -0.81 23.40 -6.34
CA THR A 125 -1.78 24.48 -6.53
C THR A 125 -2.74 24.50 -5.34
N LEU A 126 -2.72 25.59 -4.58
CA LEU A 126 -3.57 25.82 -3.41
C LEU A 126 -4.69 26.77 -3.77
N ILE A 127 -5.95 26.33 -3.64
CA ILE A 127 -7.14 27.12 -3.98
C ILE A 127 -7.90 27.41 -2.69
N GLU A 128 -8.03 28.71 -2.35
CA GLU A 128 -8.67 29.14 -1.10
C GLU A 128 -9.19 30.59 -1.21
N PRO A 129 -10.46 30.86 -0.87
CA PRO A 129 -11.02 32.22 -0.94
C PRO A 129 -10.47 33.17 0.13
N SER A 130 -9.96 32.66 1.25
CA SER A 130 -9.34 33.49 2.30
C SER A 130 -7.88 33.77 1.98
N GLU A 131 -7.55 35.01 1.69
CA GLU A 131 -6.18 35.44 1.38
C GLU A 131 -5.20 35.14 2.56
N ILE A 132 -5.67 35.31 3.80
CA ILE A 132 -4.84 35.04 4.98
C ILE A 132 -4.59 33.54 5.19
N CYS A 133 -5.61 32.70 4.96
CA CYS A 133 -5.44 31.25 4.98
C CYS A 133 -4.50 30.79 3.87
N LEU A 134 -4.66 31.32 2.66
CA LEU A 134 -3.87 30.97 1.50
C LEU A 134 -2.37 31.30 1.70
N LYS A 135 -2.06 32.45 2.31
CA LYS A 135 -0.69 32.79 2.67
C LYS A 135 -0.08 31.79 3.66
N ARG A 136 -0.87 31.35 4.66
CA ARG A 136 -0.42 30.34 5.62
C ARG A 136 -0.31 28.96 4.96
N ALA A 137 -1.24 28.59 4.08
CA ALA A 137 -1.20 27.36 3.31
C ALA A 137 0.08 27.27 2.46
N ALA A 138 0.42 28.35 1.75
CA ALA A 138 1.64 28.41 0.96
C ALA A 138 2.91 28.25 1.81
N LEU A 139 2.94 28.84 3.01
CA LEU A 139 4.02 28.68 3.96
C LEU A 139 4.13 27.21 4.45
N HIS A 140 3.01 26.57 4.80
CA HIS A 140 2.99 25.16 5.21
C HIS A 140 3.47 24.26 4.07
N ALA A 141 2.91 24.40 2.87
CA ALA A 141 3.30 23.61 1.71
C ALA A 141 4.79 23.76 1.39
N SER A 142 5.36 24.97 1.45
CA SER A 142 6.79 25.19 1.20
C SER A 142 7.72 24.55 2.22
N VAL A 143 7.25 24.31 3.45
CA VAL A 143 8.03 23.65 4.51
C VAL A 143 7.96 22.13 4.38
N PHE A 144 6.81 21.58 3.95
CA PHE A 144 6.63 20.13 3.78
C PHE A 144 7.18 19.62 2.44
N PHE A 145 7.15 20.46 1.41
CA PHE A 145 7.63 20.17 0.06
C PHE A 145 8.58 21.29 -0.42
N PRO A 146 9.80 21.37 0.12
CA PRO A 146 10.71 22.48 -0.13
C PRO A 146 11.18 22.61 -1.60
N ASP A 147 11.10 21.52 -2.36
CA ASP A 147 11.54 21.46 -3.76
C ASP A 147 10.38 21.63 -4.75
N SER A 148 9.16 21.84 -4.27
CA SER A 148 7.97 22.00 -5.11
C SER A 148 7.70 23.46 -5.48
N GLU A 149 7.16 23.68 -6.67
CA GLU A 149 6.59 24.99 -7.06
C GLU A 149 5.23 25.18 -6.38
N ILE A 150 5.07 26.22 -5.56
CA ILE A 150 3.80 26.53 -4.88
C ILE A 150 3.05 27.60 -5.65
N LYS A 151 1.87 27.26 -6.17
CA LYS A 151 0.92 28.16 -6.82
C LYS A 151 -0.26 28.45 -5.90
N THR A 152 -0.73 29.70 -5.89
CA THR A 152 -1.85 30.11 -5.04
C THR A 152 -2.94 30.75 -5.88
N VAL A 153 -4.20 30.33 -5.65
CA VAL A 153 -5.40 30.86 -6.32
C VAL A 153 -6.35 31.34 -5.24
N ASN A 154 -6.49 32.69 -5.14
CA ASN A 154 -7.36 33.32 -4.15
C ASN A 154 -8.75 33.60 -4.78
N LYS A 155 -9.54 32.54 -4.92
CA LYS A 155 -10.86 32.59 -5.56
C LYS A 155 -11.84 31.64 -4.85
N LYS A 156 -13.15 31.97 -4.90
CA LYS A 156 -14.23 31.02 -4.65
C LYS A 156 -14.39 30.08 -5.84
N PHE A 157 -14.99 28.90 -5.65
CA PHE A 157 -15.15 27.89 -6.71
C PHE A 157 -15.95 28.44 -7.93
N ASP A 158 -16.99 29.25 -7.71
CA ASP A 158 -17.78 29.88 -8.80
C ASP A 158 -17.00 30.91 -9.63
N ASN A 159 -15.84 31.34 -9.14
CA ASN A 159 -15.00 32.36 -9.80
C ASN A 159 -13.72 31.78 -10.41
N LEU A 160 -13.57 30.43 -10.36
CA LEU A 160 -12.44 29.75 -11.00
C LEU A 160 -12.58 29.79 -12.52
N ASP A 161 -11.46 29.84 -13.20
CA ASP A 161 -11.37 29.74 -14.65
C ASP A 161 -10.36 28.67 -15.08
N GLU A 162 -10.27 28.42 -16.38
CA GLU A 162 -9.41 27.40 -16.97
C GLU A 162 -7.92 27.56 -16.62
N GLY A 163 -7.47 28.78 -16.35
CA GLY A 163 -6.08 29.07 -15.99
C GLY A 163 -5.74 28.74 -14.53
N ASP A 164 -6.75 28.54 -13.68
CA ASP A 164 -6.57 28.23 -12.25
C ASP A 164 -6.34 26.75 -11.98
N ILE A 165 -6.78 25.87 -12.91
CA ILE A 165 -6.70 24.41 -12.81
C ILE A 165 -5.85 23.90 -13.95
N ILE A 166 -4.61 23.50 -13.65
CA ILE A 166 -3.66 23.05 -14.67
C ILE A 166 -3.27 21.62 -14.40
N CYS A 167 -3.77 20.69 -15.23
CA CYS A 167 -3.36 19.29 -15.24
C CYS A 167 -2.34 19.05 -16.38
N SER A 168 -1.39 18.17 -16.14
CA SER A 168 -0.34 17.77 -17.10
C SER A 168 -0.75 16.50 -17.86
N GLU A 169 -0.35 16.38 -19.11
CA GLU A 169 -0.47 15.14 -19.87
C GLU A 169 0.56 14.08 -19.40
N GLU A 170 1.73 14.53 -18.94
CA GLU A 170 2.86 13.66 -18.62
C GLU A 170 2.99 13.36 -17.12
N THR A 171 2.56 14.30 -16.26
CA THR A 171 2.71 14.18 -14.80
C THR A 171 1.35 13.99 -14.16
N PRO A 172 1.10 12.87 -13.46
CA PRO A 172 -0.14 12.62 -12.75
C PRO A 172 -0.49 13.74 -11.76
N THR A 173 -1.78 14.02 -11.61
CA THR A 173 -2.26 15.06 -10.69
C THR A 173 -3.14 14.46 -9.60
N LEU A 174 -2.82 14.75 -8.33
CA LEU A 174 -3.67 14.45 -7.18
C LEU A 174 -4.58 15.64 -6.89
N HIS A 175 -5.89 15.40 -6.96
CA HIS A 175 -6.92 16.33 -6.55
C HIS A 175 -7.40 16.04 -5.14
N ILE A 176 -7.20 16.96 -4.20
CA ILE A 176 -7.60 16.82 -2.80
C ILE A 176 -8.82 17.68 -2.52
N PHE A 177 -9.90 17.08 -2.04
CA PHE A 177 -11.11 17.73 -1.57
C PHE A 177 -11.36 17.37 -0.13
N SER A 178 -11.04 18.24 0.81
CA SER A 178 -11.19 17.99 2.24
C SER A 178 -12.32 18.85 2.84
N ASN A 179 -13.50 18.25 3.00
CA ASN A 179 -14.70 18.88 3.58
C ASN A 179 -15.21 20.12 2.82
N VAL A 180 -15.11 20.11 1.50
CA VAL A 180 -15.52 21.25 0.65
C VAL A 180 -16.64 20.92 -0.33
N LEU A 181 -16.78 19.66 -0.76
CA LEU A 181 -17.82 19.27 -1.72
C LEU A 181 -19.23 19.25 -1.11
N ASP A 182 -19.36 19.17 0.18
CA ASP A 182 -20.63 19.21 0.93
C ASP A 182 -21.11 20.63 1.26
N VAL A 183 -20.30 21.66 0.95
CA VAL A 183 -20.69 23.07 1.06
C VAL A 183 -21.71 23.42 -0.02
N LEU A 184 -22.82 24.07 0.35
CA LEU A 184 -23.96 24.31 -0.54
C LEU A 184 -23.93 25.67 -1.29
N ASP A 185 -22.91 26.49 -1.04
CA ASP A 185 -22.88 27.89 -1.51
C ASP A 185 -22.20 28.07 -2.88
N PHE A 186 -22.00 27.00 -3.66
CA PHE A 186 -21.45 27.06 -5.01
C PHE A 186 -22.14 26.09 -5.99
N ASP A 187 -22.07 26.41 -7.30
CA ASP A 187 -22.59 25.60 -8.39
C ASP A 187 -21.70 24.37 -8.62
N LEU A 188 -22.14 23.20 -8.13
CA LEU A 188 -21.41 21.94 -8.25
C LEU A 188 -21.29 21.48 -9.72
N GLU A 189 -22.31 21.68 -10.54
CA GLU A 189 -22.33 21.23 -11.94
C GLU A 189 -21.36 22.06 -12.79
N GLY A 190 -21.40 23.38 -12.65
CA GLY A 190 -20.46 24.29 -13.31
C GLY A 190 -19.01 24.04 -12.88
N PHE A 191 -18.78 23.84 -11.58
CA PHE A 191 -17.46 23.52 -11.01
C PHE A 191 -16.92 22.17 -11.51
N ALA A 192 -17.74 21.11 -11.50
CA ALA A 192 -17.36 19.81 -12.03
C ALA A 192 -17.06 19.89 -13.55
N GLY A 193 -17.87 20.66 -14.30
CA GLY A 193 -17.65 20.90 -15.72
C GLY A 193 -16.32 21.60 -16.01
N LEU A 194 -15.95 22.59 -15.21
CA LEU A 194 -14.67 23.29 -15.30
C LEU A 194 -13.50 22.32 -15.08
N ILE A 195 -13.51 21.54 -13.99
CA ILE A 195 -12.45 20.57 -13.71
C ILE A 195 -12.35 19.55 -14.85
N LYS A 196 -13.49 18.98 -15.28
CA LYS A 196 -13.54 18.00 -16.36
C LYS A 196 -12.93 18.51 -17.66
N GLY A 197 -13.13 19.80 -17.97
CA GLY A 197 -12.56 20.45 -19.15
C GLY A 197 -11.04 20.63 -19.08
N GLN A 198 -10.46 20.62 -17.87
CA GLN A 198 -9.03 20.81 -17.66
C GLN A 198 -8.26 19.50 -17.41
N ILE A 199 -8.95 18.37 -17.23
CA ILE A 199 -8.32 17.07 -17.05
C ILE A 199 -7.50 16.70 -18.28
N LYS A 200 -6.20 16.48 -18.06
CA LYS A 200 -5.24 15.96 -19.03
C LYS A 200 -4.40 14.89 -18.34
N GLY A 201 -4.02 13.83 -19.07
CA GLY A 201 -3.27 12.73 -18.50
C GLY A 201 -4.01 12.04 -17.36
N PHE A 202 -3.26 11.47 -16.41
CA PHE A 202 -3.84 10.77 -15.27
C PHE A 202 -4.13 11.69 -14.09
N ASN A 203 -5.34 11.61 -13.58
CA ASN A 203 -5.82 12.43 -12.47
C ASN A 203 -6.45 11.53 -11.40
N GLN A 204 -5.90 11.59 -10.20
CA GLN A 204 -6.37 10.87 -9.02
C GLN A 204 -7.13 11.81 -8.09
N PHE A 205 -8.31 11.41 -7.67
CA PHE A 205 -9.17 12.19 -6.79
C PHE A 205 -9.26 11.55 -5.41
N ALA A 206 -9.05 12.34 -4.37
CA ALA A 206 -9.28 12.01 -2.97
C ALA A 206 -10.32 12.99 -2.40
N CYS A 207 -11.57 12.53 -2.29
CA CYS A 207 -12.68 13.30 -1.78
C CYS A 207 -13.05 12.84 -0.37
N ILE A 208 -13.00 13.75 0.59
CA ILE A 208 -13.26 13.49 2.00
C ILE A 208 -14.30 14.50 2.50
N GLY A 209 -15.34 14.04 3.16
CA GLY A 209 -16.37 14.90 3.73
C GLY A 209 -17.02 14.29 4.97
N PRO A 210 -17.82 15.10 5.70
CA PRO A 210 -18.70 14.58 6.74
C PRO A 210 -19.84 13.80 6.09
N PHE A 211 -20.31 12.77 6.78
CA PHE A 211 -21.51 12.07 6.37
C PHE A 211 -22.74 12.74 7.00
N PHE A 212 -23.63 13.20 6.15
CA PHE A 212 -25.00 13.58 6.52
C PHE A 212 -25.95 12.51 5.96
N ASN A 213 -26.99 12.15 6.68
CA ASN A 213 -27.97 11.12 6.32
C ASN A 213 -28.86 11.57 5.15
N PHE A 214 -28.26 11.85 4.00
CA PHE A 214 -28.96 12.19 2.77
C PHE A 214 -29.13 10.96 1.88
N SER A 215 -30.18 10.96 1.06
CA SER A 215 -30.30 9.97 -0.02
C SER A 215 -29.10 10.09 -0.97
N VAL A 216 -28.76 9.01 -1.69
CA VAL A 216 -27.69 9.02 -2.71
C VAL A 216 -27.87 10.18 -3.71
N LYS A 217 -29.14 10.59 -3.97
CA LYS A 217 -29.46 11.70 -4.88
C LYS A 217 -29.06 13.07 -4.33
N ASP A 218 -28.94 13.23 -3.01
CA ASP A 218 -28.66 14.50 -2.36
C ASP A 218 -27.20 14.58 -1.88
N ASN A 219 -26.41 13.52 -2.10
CA ASN A 219 -25.01 13.48 -1.71
C ASN A 219 -24.12 14.15 -2.76
N ARG A 220 -23.65 15.36 -2.48
CA ARG A 220 -22.87 16.18 -3.42
C ARG A 220 -21.55 15.54 -3.83
N MET A 221 -20.89 14.77 -2.99
CA MET A 221 -19.65 14.06 -3.35
C MET A 221 -19.89 12.97 -4.40
N ILE A 222 -21.00 12.22 -4.26
CA ILE A 222 -21.44 11.25 -5.27
C ILE A 222 -21.87 11.96 -6.56
N GLN A 223 -22.62 13.06 -6.45
CA GLN A 223 -23.02 13.88 -7.61
C GLN A 223 -21.77 14.40 -8.34
N PHE A 224 -20.78 14.91 -7.61
CA PHE A 224 -19.53 15.37 -8.19
C PHE A 224 -18.84 14.26 -9.01
N HIS A 225 -18.71 13.04 -8.45
CA HIS A 225 -18.16 11.92 -9.19
C HIS A 225 -18.97 11.56 -10.44
N LEU A 226 -20.30 11.56 -10.35
CA LEU A 226 -21.17 11.29 -11.51
C LEU A 226 -21.02 12.33 -12.62
N LEU A 227 -20.80 13.61 -12.27
CA LEU A 227 -20.61 14.71 -13.22
C LEU A 227 -19.21 14.65 -13.87
N ILE A 228 -18.19 14.44 -13.05
CA ILE A 228 -16.80 14.29 -13.52
C ILE A 228 -16.66 13.00 -14.35
N GLY A 229 -17.17 11.87 -13.86
CA GLY A 229 -16.95 10.54 -14.39
C GLY A 229 -15.69 9.88 -13.81
N GLY A 230 -15.19 8.85 -14.49
CA GLY A 230 -13.97 8.14 -14.10
C GLY A 230 -14.23 6.82 -13.39
N LYS A 231 -13.14 6.08 -13.12
CA LYS A 231 -13.16 4.79 -12.44
C LYS A 231 -13.22 4.98 -10.93
N GLU A 232 -14.29 4.52 -10.30
CA GLU A 232 -14.38 4.46 -8.84
C GLU A 232 -13.46 3.36 -8.31
N GLU A 233 -12.53 3.71 -7.42
CA GLU A 233 -11.56 2.80 -6.84
C GLU A 233 -11.91 2.44 -5.40
N TYR A 234 -12.45 3.39 -4.68
CA TYR A 234 -12.85 3.19 -3.30
C TYR A 234 -13.96 4.16 -2.87
N ARG A 235 -15.02 3.61 -2.27
CA ARG A 235 -16.09 4.39 -1.64
C ARG A 235 -16.47 3.77 -0.31
N ILE A 236 -16.46 4.55 0.75
CA ILE A 236 -16.98 4.13 2.05
C ILE A 236 -17.63 5.28 2.81
N ILE A 237 -18.57 4.91 3.64
CA ILE A 237 -19.12 5.73 4.71
C ILE A 237 -18.72 5.05 6.01
N LEU A 238 -17.80 5.66 6.76
CA LEU A 238 -17.34 5.15 8.04
C LEU A 238 -18.18 5.73 9.17
N ASP A 239 -18.61 4.87 10.07
CA ASP A 239 -19.17 5.30 11.34
C ASP A 239 -18.05 5.65 12.33
N LYS A 240 -18.39 6.44 13.29
CA LYS A 240 -17.56 7.14 14.28
C LYS A 240 -16.57 6.32 15.12
N TYR A 241 -16.69 5.01 15.13
CA TYR A 241 -15.91 4.12 16.00
C TYR A 241 -14.59 3.63 15.42
N GLU A 242 -14.35 3.84 14.15
CA GLU A 242 -13.17 3.29 13.45
C GLU A 242 -11.97 4.25 13.40
N LEU A 243 -12.17 5.55 13.63
CA LEU A 243 -11.11 6.55 13.47
C LEU A 243 -10.55 7.12 14.78
N ASP A 244 -11.28 7.12 15.88
CA ASP A 244 -10.79 7.55 17.21
C ASP A 244 -11.83 7.22 18.30
N SER A 245 -11.40 6.53 19.37
CA SER A 245 -12.23 6.09 20.50
C SER A 245 -12.81 7.22 21.37
N ALA A 246 -12.38 8.46 21.17
CA ALA A 246 -12.72 9.57 22.06
C ALA A 246 -13.84 10.50 21.54
N ARG A 247 -14.16 10.53 20.25
CA ARG A 247 -15.21 11.42 19.68
C ARG A 247 -15.90 10.81 18.47
N ALA A 248 -17.21 10.97 18.41
CA ALA A 248 -18.12 10.48 17.38
C ALA A 248 -17.99 11.28 16.07
N TRP A 249 -17.25 10.77 15.08
CA TRP A 249 -17.16 11.37 13.76
C TRP A 249 -17.61 10.38 12.69
N THR A 250 -18.51 10.81 11.81
CA THR A 250 -18.78 10.10 10.56
C THR A 250 -17.94 10.69 9.45
N VAL A 251 -17.38 9.86 8.59
CA VAL A 251 -16.62 10.29 7.43
C VAL A 251 -17.10 9.57 6.18
N GLN A 252 -17.20 10.31 5.08
CA GLN A 252 -17.34 9.75 3.76
C GLN A 252 -16.03 9.92 3.01
N VAL A 253 -15.55 8.86 2.40
CA VAL A 253 -14.38 8.85 1.52
C VAL A 253 -14.77 8.30 0.17
N LEU A 254 -14.36 8.98 -0.89
CA LEU A 254 -14.51 8.55 -2.28
C LEU A 254 -13.20 8.83 -3.00
N CYS A 255 -12.55 7.75 -3.47
CA CYS A 255 -11.38 7.83 -4.33
C CYS A 255 -11.75 7.32 -5.72
N PHE A 256 -11.39 8.07 -6.76
CA PHE A 256 -11.59 7.69 -8.15
C PHE A 256 -10.51 8.30 -9.03
N SER A 257 -10.34 7.72 -10.22
CA SER A 257 -9.36 8.19 -11.20
C SER A 257 -10.00 8.53 -12.55
N ILE A 258 -9.41 9.46 -13.27
CA ILE A 258 -9.74 9.82 -14.65
C ILE A 258 -8.47 9.91 -15.47
N GLY A 259 -8.58 9.53 -16.73
CA GLY A 259 -7.43 9.34 -17.58
C GLY A 259 -6.78 8.01 -17.26
N VAL A 260 -5.83 7.69 -18.03
CA VAL A 260 -5.07 6.47 -17.87
C VAL A 260 -3.69 6.94 -17.44
N ILE A 261 -3.15 6.40 -16.36
CA ILE A 261 -1.70 6.20 -16.32
C ILE A 261 -1.49 5.43 -17.58
N ASP A 262 -0.92 6.02 -18.61
CA ASP A 262 -0.95 5.54 -19.99
C ASP A 262 -1.14 4.01 -19.99
N GLU A 263 -2.41 3.51 -20.17
CA GLU A 263 -2.70 2.06 -20.12
C GLU A 263 -1.88 1.36 -21.20
N ASN A 264 -1.46 2.12 -22.21
CA ASN A 264 -0.47 1.69 -23.17
C ASN A 264 0.91 1.44 -22.52
N LEU A 265 1.23 2.00 -21.34
CA LEU A 265 2.47 1.78 -20.60
C LEU A 265 2.28 0.90 -19.34
N SER A 266 1.05 0.53 -18.97
CA SER A 266 0.83 -0.45 -17.90
C SER A 266 1.37 -1.82 -18.31
N THR A 267 2.22 -2.39 -17.47
CA THR A 267 2.74 -3.75 -17.63
C THR A 267 1.72 -4.83 -17.26
N LYS A 268 0.64 -4.45 -16.56
CA LYS A 268 -0.44 -5.38 -16.18
C LYS A 268 -1.29 -5.75 -17.39
N VAL A 269 -1.64 -7.03 -17.47
CA VAL A 269 -2.54 -7.57 -18.51
C VAL A 269 -3.98 -7.25 -18.10
N THR A 270 -4.66 -6.43 -18.90
CA THR A 270 -6.06 -6.09 -18.69
C THR A 270 -7.02 -7.15 -19.26
N TYR A 271 -8.32 -7.06 -18.90
CA TYR A 271 -9.35 -7.91 -19.51
C TYR A 271 -9.44 -7.66 -21.02
N GLU A 272 -9.33 -6.41 -21.48
CA GLU A 272 -9.37 -6.04 -22.90
C GLU A 272 -8.18 -6.61 -23.69
N ASP A 273 -6.99 -6.63 -23.08
CA ASP A 273 -5.81 -7.26 -23.65
C ASP A 273 -6.07 -8.75 -23.95
N ARG A 274 -6.74 -9.46 -23.02
CA ARG A 274 -7.01 -10.91 -23.14
C ARG A 274 -8.15 -11.24 -24.10
N VAL A 275 -9.20 -10.42 -24.16
CA VAL A 275 -10.37 -10.67 -25.07
C VAL A 275 -10.01 -10.50 -26.53
N ASN A 276 -9.03 -9.66 -26.83
CA ASN A 276 -8.60 -9.32 -28.18
C ASN A 276 -7.16 -9.75 -28.47
N ASP A 277 -6.63 -10.72 -27.73
CA ASP A 277 -5.25 -11.17 -27.90
C ASP A 277 -5.02 -11.81 -29.29
N VAL A 278 -3.79 -11.73 -29.75
CA VAL A 278 -3.34 -12.26 -31.03
C VAL A 278 -2.11 -13.13 -30.81
N GLN A 279 -2.20 -14.40 -31.20
CA GLN A 279 -1.04 -15.28 -31.19
C GLN A 279 -0.16 -15.02 -32.42
N ASP A 280 1.11 -14.71 -32.18
CA ASP A 280 2.14 -14.60 -33.22
C ASP A 280 3.32 -15.50 -32.85
N GLY A 281 3.39 -16.64 -33.51
CA GLY A 281 4.34 -17.69 -33.14
C GLY A 281 4.04 -18.25 -31.72
N ARG A 282 4.92 -17.99 -30.79
CA ARG A 282 4.80 -18.39 -29.35
C ARG A 282 4.38 -17.25 -28.44
N GLY A 283 4.34 -16.02 -28.94
CA GLY A 283 3.92 -14.86 -28.17
C GLY A 283 2.41 -14.64 -28.28
N MET A 284 1.79 -14.37 -27.13
CA MET A 284 0.46 -13.80 -27.08
C MET A 284 0.59 -12.29 -26.91
N TYR A 285 0.01 -11.54 -27.80
CA TYR A 285 0.09 -10.09 -27.83
C TYR A 285 -1.30 -9.50 -27.71
N ASN A 286 -1.42 -8.27 -27.22
CA ASN A 286 -2.66 -7.52 -27.32
C ASN A 286 -2.96 -7.22 -28.81
N LYS A 287 -4.17 -6.73 -29.11
CA LYS A 287 -4.71 -6.56 -30.46
C LYS A 287 -3.80 -5.78 -31.41
N ASP A 288 -3.14 -4.74 -30.96
CA ASP A 288 -2.25 -3.89 -31.77
C ASP A 288 -0.79 -4.36 -31.79
N GLY A 289 -0.46 -5.38 -31.00
CA GLY A 289 0.89 -5.93 -30.88
C GLY A 289 1.86 -5.09 -30.04
N SER A 290 1.37 -4.06 -29.37
CA SER A 290 2.21 -3.18 -28.53
C SER A 290 2.62 -3.80 -27.21
N LYS A 291 1.88 -4.80 -26.71
CA LYS A 291 2.14 -5.52 -25.46
C LYS A 291 2.35 -7.01 -25.72
N LEU A 292 3.41 -7.59 -25.17
CA LEU A 292 3.58 -9.03 -25.02
C LEU A 292 2.92 -9.47 -23.72
N LEU A 293 1.82 -10.20 -23.80
CA LEU A 293 1.03 -10.63 -22.65
C LEU A 293 1.62 -11.87 -21.96
N CYS A 294 1.99 -12.87 -22.78
CA CYS A 294 2.72 -14.05 -22.29
C CYS A 294 3.41 -14.81 -23.43
N CYS A 295 4.38 -15.63 -23.07
CA CYS A 295 5.04 -16.58 -23.97
C CYS A 295 4.50 -17.99 -23.73
N LEU A 296 3.98 -18.63 -24.80
CA LEU A 296 3.43 -19.98 -24.74
C LEU A 296 4.54 -21.04 -24.80
N ASN A 297 4.49 -22.02 -23.93
CA ASN A 297 5.40 -23.15 -23.97
C ASN A 297 5.06 -24.08 -25.15
N PRO A 298 6.05 -24.54 -25.92
CA PRO A 298 5.79 -25.47 -27.03
C PRO A 298 5.38 -26.83 -26.48
N LYS A 299 4.26 -27.38 -27.01
CA LYS A 299 3.79 -28.73 -26.68
C LYS A 299 4.77 -29.84 -27.11
N ASN A 300 5.63 -29.58 -28.10
CA ASN A 300 6.63 -30.54 -28.61
C ASN A 300 7.78 -29.76 -29.28
N GLY A 301 8.91 -29.61 -28.65
CA GLY A 301 10.13 -29.17 -29.35
C GLY A 301 10.95 -28.10 -28.58
N GLN A 302 12.27 -28.30 -28.61
CA GLN A 302 13.25 -27.34 -28.10
C GLN A 302 13.35 -26.15 -29.08
N LEU A 303 12.91 -24.97 -28.63
CA LEU A 303 13.39 -23.72 -29.21
C LEU A 303 14.17 -23.01 -28.08
N ASP A 304 15.48 -22.94 -28.27
CA ASP A 304 16.38 -22.31 -27.30
C ASP A 304 16.26 -20.78 -27.28
N THR A 305 15.67 -20.21 -28.34
CA THR A 305 15.59 -18.74 -28.52
C THR A 305 14.17 -18.28 -28.81
N PHE A 306 13.76 -17.18 -28.17
CA PHE A 306 12.54 -16.45 -28.48
C PHE A 306 12.88 -15.03 -28.91
N THR A 307 12.27 -14.55 -30.00
CA THR A 307 12.40 -13.16 -30.46
C THR A 307 11.08 -12.46 -30.31
N ILE A 308 11.04 -11.39 -29.52
CA ILE A 308 9.86 -10.56 -29.35
C ILE A 308 9.60 -9.78 -30.63
N LYS A 309 8.33 -9.66 -31.01
CA LYS A 309 7.89 -8.98 -32.22
C LYS A 309 8.34 -7.52 -32.25
N GLN A 310 8.83 -7.07 -33.39
CA GLN A 310 9.15 -5.66 -33.62
C GLN A 310 7.89 -4.79 -33.49
N GLY A 311 7.98 -3.67 -32.80
CA GLY A 311 6.85 -2.78 -32.48
C GLY A 311 6.25 -3.00 -31.09
N THR A 312 6.59 -4.11 -30.40
CA THR A 312 6.22 -4.32 -29.01
C THR A 312 6.91 -3.26 -28.16
N LYS A 313 6.13 -2.57 -27.32
CA LYS A 313 6.60 -1.53 -26.40
C LYS A 313 6.74 -2.05 -24.97
N ILE A 314 5.91 -3.01 -24.59
CA ILE A 314 5.79 -3.51 -23.22
C ILE A 314 5.91 -5.01 -23.18
N ILE A 315 6.75 -5.52 -22.30
CA ILE A 315 6.74 -6.90 -21.82
C ILE A 315 5.93 -6.87 -20.54
N CYS A 316 4.76 -7.52 -20.52
CA CYS A 316 3.86 -7.50 -19.38
C CYS A 316 4.41 -8.24 -18.17
N ASP A 317 3.76 -8.01 -17.03
CA ASP A 317 4.05 -8.73 -15.79
C ASP A 317 3.93 -10.24 -16.03
N GLU A 318 4.89 -10.99 -15.49
CA GLU A 318 4.93 -12.46 -15.56
C GLU A 318 4.91 -13.04 -17.01
N ALA A 319 5.25 -12.23 -18.04
CA ALA A 319 5.10 -12.63 -19.44
C ALA A 319 5.84 -13.93 -19.83
N PHE A 320 6.94 -14.26 -19.17
CA PHE A 320 7.70 -15.51 -19.37
C PHE A 320 7.74 -16.37 -18.11
N SER A 321 7.03 -15.98 -17.05
CA SER A 321 7.01 -16.73 -15.78
C SER A 321 6.32 -18.07 -15.98
N SER A 322 7.09 -19.14 -16.02
CA SER A 322 6.59 -20.51 -16.12
C SER A 322 7.69 -21.50 -15.74
N ASP A 323 7.40 -22.42 -14.85
CA ASP A 323 8.30 -23.52 -14.45
C ASP A 323 8.79 -24.38 -15.61
N ASP A 324 8.04 -24.41 -16.72
CA ASP A 324 8.36 -25.17 -17.93
C ASP A 324 9.10 -24.34 -19.00
N CYS A 325 9.44 -23.07 -18.70
CA CYS A 325 10.14 -22.20 -19.65
C CYS A 325 11.58 -22.70 -19.90
N LYS A 326 11.83 -23.34 -21.04
CA LYS A 326 13.14 -23.89 -21.43
C LYS A 326 13.95 -22.97 -22.34
N LEU A 327 13.60 -21.69 -22.40
CA LEU A 327 14.30 -20.70 -23.22
C LEU A 327 15.71 -20.46 -22.67
N LYS A 328 16.70 -20.44 -23.57
CA LYS A 328 18.09 -20.08 -23.26
C LYS A 328 18.40 -18.65 -23.64
N GLN A 329 17.67 -18.09 -24.61
CA GLN A 329 17.88 -16.73 -25.08
C GLN A 329 16.54 -16.05 -25.41
N VAL A 330 16.42 -14.79 -25.03
CA VAL A 330 15.33 -13.89 -25.44
C VAL A 330 15.92 -12.67 -26.12
N ASN A 331 15.46 -12.37 -27.35
CA ASN A 331 15.84 -11.17 -28.07
C ASN A 331 14.77 -10.11 -27.90
N ILE A 332 15.13 -8.99 -27.28
CA ILE A 332 14.26 -7.84 -27.02
C ILE A 332 14.52 -6.79 -28.10
N PRO A 333 13.50 -6.36 -28.88
CA PRO A 333 13.69 -5.34 -29.93
C PRO A 333 13.82 -3.93 -29.32
N GLU A 334 14.46 -3.01 -30.07
CA GLU A 334 14.60 -1.60 -29.72
C GLU A 334 13.29 -0.81 -29.63
N SER A 335 12.14 -1.44 -29.85
CA SER A 335 10.83 -0.84 -29.63
C SER A 335 10.34 -0.96 -28.18
N VAL A 336 10.93 -1.88 -27.38
CA VAL A 336 10.53 -2.13 -26.00
C VAL A 336 11.05 -1.01 -25.10
N THR A 337 10.14 -0.47 -24.30
CA THR A 337 10.41 0.62 -23.35
C THR A 337 10.21 0.21 -21.88
N HIS A 338 9.35 -0.80 -21.64
CA HIS A 338 9.02 -1.25 -20.29
C HIS A 338 9.08 -2.77 -20.16
N ILE A 339 9.64 -3.24 -19.05
CA ILE A 339 9.68 -4.65 -18.65
C ILE A 339 8.93 -4.74 -17.31
N GLY A 340 7.87 -5.52 -17.28
CA GLY A 340 6.96 -5.67 -16.14
C GLY A 340 7.53 -6.47 -14.98
N ASP A 341 6.79 -6.49 -13.87
CA ASP A 341 7.13 -7.23 -12.67
C ASP A 341 7.23 -8.72 -12.98
N LYS A 342 8.28 -9.37 -12.45
CA LYS A 342 8.47 -10.82 -12.60
C LYS A 342 8.46 -11.33 -14.06
N ALA A 343 8.69 -10.44 -15.03
CA ALA A 343 8.53 -10.76 -16.45
C ALA A 343 9.29 -12.01 -16.90
N PHE A 344 10.42 -12.32 -16.28
CA PHE A 344 11.25 -13.50 -16.52
C PHE A 344 11.44 -14.35 -15.25
N GLU A 345 10.56 -14.24 -14.24
CA GLU A 345 10.65 -15.05 -13.03
C GLU A 345 10.69 -16.54 -13.38
N ASP A 346 11.57 -17.30 -12.71
CA ASP A 346 11.79 -18.74 -12.89
C ASP A 346 12.16 -19.20 -14.31
N CYS A 347 12.66 -18.30 -15.16
CA CYS A 347 13.28 -18.69 -16.41
C CYS A 347 14.64 -19.38 -16.18
N ARG A 348 14.61 -20.57 -15.51
CA ARG A 348 15.78 -21.31 -14.99
C ARG A 348 16.84 -21.68 -16.03
N TYR A 349 16.48 -21.69 -17.31
CA TYR A 349 17.36 -22.05 -18.42
C TYR A 349 17.88 -20.86 -19.20
N LEU A 350 17.41 -19.62 -18.89
CA LEU A 350 17.81 -18.40 -19.58
C LEU A 350 19.30 -18.14 -19.35
N GLU A 351 20.10 -18.15 -20.41
CA GLU A 351 21.55 -17.96 -20.38
C GLU A 351 21.95 -16.56 -20.86
N GLN A 352 21.16 -15.98 -21.77
CA GLN A 352 21.47 -14.69 -22.38
C GLN A 352 20.20 -13.87 -22.62
N ILE A 353 20.28 -12.60 -22.22
CA ILE A 353 19.32 -11.55 -22.51
C ILE A 353 20.05 -10.21 -22.57
N ASP A 354 19.77 -9.42 -23.60
CA ASP A 354 20.32 -8.06 -23.73
C ASP A 354 19.16 -7.08 -23.59
N ILE A 355 19.30 -6.12 -22.66
CA ILE A 355 18.31 -5.06 -22.43
C ILE A 355 18.67 -3.90 -23.35
N PRO A 356 17.81 -3.54 -24.35
CA PRO A 356 18.13 -2.50 -25.31
C PRO A 356 18.11 -1.10 -24.69
N GLU A 357 18.80 -0.15 -25.35
CA GLU A 357 18.86 1.26 -24.92
C GLU A 357 17.51 2.01 -25.01
N SER A 358 16.49 1.41 -25.56
CA SER A 358 15.12 1.93 -25.54
C SER A 358 14.39 1.72 -24.21
N VAL A 359 14.84 0.78 -23.37
CA VAL A 359 14.18 0.44 -22.10
C VAL A 359 14.42 1.54 -21.06
N ILE A 360 13.33 2.07 -20.53
CA ILE A 360 13.35 3.13 -19.51
C ILE A 360 12.88 2.65 -18.13
N SER A 361 12.20 1.49 -18.07
CA SER A 361 11.68 0.93 -16.82
C SER A 361 11.85 -0.58 -16.74
N ILE A 362 12.30 -1.07 -15.59
CA ILE A 362 12.41 -2.48 -15.21
C ILE A 362 11.64 -2.66 -13.91
N GLY A 363 10.71 -3.61 -13.87
CA GLY A 363 9.84 -3.92 -12.73
C GLY A 363 10.53 -4.63 -11.56
N ASN A 364 9.73 -5.15 -10.64
CA ASN A 364 10.17 -5.88 -9.47
C ASN A 364 10.51 -7.33 -9.80
N LEU A 365 11.54 -7.90 -9.18
CA LEU A 365 11.88 -9.35 -9.22
C LEU A 365 11.97 -9.94 -10.63
N VAL A 366 12.30 -9.12 -11.64
CA VAL A 366 12.20 -9.47 -13.07
C VAL A 366 12.93 -10.77 -13.42
N PHE A 367 14.14 -10.97 -12.90
CA PHE A 367 14.99 -12.14 -13.19
C PHE A 367 15.15 -13.08 -12.00
N LYS A 368 14.22 -13.06 -11.04
CA LYS A 368 14.23 -14.00 -9.91
C LYS A 368 14.18 -15.43 -10.46
N GLY A 369 15.05 -16.31 -9.93
CA GLY A 369 15.11 -17.72 -10.35
C GLY A 369 15.78 -17.97 -11.71
N CYS A 370 16.40 -16.98 -12.35
CA CYS A 370 17.16 -17.14 -13.60
C CYS A 370 18.58 -17.68 -13.34
N TRP A 371 18.72 -18.89 -12.82
CA TRP A 371 19.97 -19.44 -12.28
C TRP A 371 21.09 -19.63 -13.32
N LYS A 372 20.79 -19.69 -14.61
CA LYS A 372 21.78 -19.85 -15.71
C LYS A 372 22.16 -18.57 -16.38
N LEU A 373 21.59 -17.43 -16.00
CA LEU A 373 21.85 -16.16 -16.61
C LEU A 373 23.31 -15.73 -16.33
N LYS A 374 24.05 -15.43 -17.39
CA LYS A 374 25.50 -15.18 -17.29
C LYS A 374 25.81 -13.74 -16.93
N GLN A 375 25.15 -12.82 -17.60
CA GLN A 375 25.35 -11.39 -17.39
C GLN A 375 24.13 -10.57 -17.81
N ILE A 376 23.99 -9.39 -17.20
CA ILE A 376 23.04 -8.35 -17.58
C ILE A 376 23.78 -7.00 -17.58
N THR A 377 23.41 -6.14 -18.52
CA THR A 377 23.86 -4.75 -18.55
C THR A 377 22.66 -3.83 -18.44
N ILE A 378 22.66 -2.95 -17.44
CA ILE A 378 21.65 -1.90 -17.27
C ILE A 378 21.95 -0.79 -18.26
N PRO A 379 21.02 -0.45 -19.20
CA PRO A 379 21.27 0.57 -20.21
C PRO A 379 21.32 1.99 -19.63
N HIS A 380 21.91 2.92 -20.38
CA HIS A 380 21.98 4.34 -19.96
C HIS A 380 20.59 4.99 -19.88
N SER A 381 19.67 4.60 -20.73
CA SER A 381 18.29 5.12 -20.83
C SER A 381 17.43 4.90 -19.60
N ILE A 382 17.83 3.98 -18.68
CA ILE A 382 17.00 3.54 -17.58
C ILE A 382 16.68 4.68 -16.60
N LYS A 383 15.40 4.88 -16.33
CA LYS A 383 14.92 5.91 -15.41
C LYS A 383 14.37 5.31 -14.11
N GLN A 384 13.85 4.08 -14.19
CA GLN A 384 13.23 3.40 -13.06
C GLN A 384 13.65 1.93 -12.97
N ILE A 385 14.03 1.50 -11.77
CA ILE A 385 14.29 0.10 -11.43
C ILE A 385 13.49 -0.24 -10.18
N GLY A 386 12.70 -1.28 -10.28
CA GLY A 386 11.87 -1.81 -9.20
C GLY A 386 12.68 -2.46 -8.08
N ASP A 387 12.00 -3.23 -7.25
CA ASP A 387 12.59 -3.89 -6.10
C ASP A 387 13.28 -5.19 -6.52
N ASN A 388 14.55 -5.29 -6.20
CA ASN A 388 15.44 -6.44 -6.41
C ASN A 388 15.20 -7.21 -7.73
N PRO A 389 15.27 -6.56 -8.90
CA PRO A 389 14.96 -7.22 -10.18
C PRO A 389 15.98 -8.27 -10.60
N PHE A 390 17.17 -8.30 -9.99
CA PHE A 390 18.30 -9.12 -10.41
C PHE A 390 18.67 -10.20 -9.36
N VAL A 391 17.68 -10.89 -8.81
CA VAL A 391 17.86 -12.06 -7.94
C VAL A 391 18.34 -13.24 -8.80
N ALA A 392 19.61 -13.20 -9.22
CA ALA A 392 20.25 -14.26 -9.99
C ALA A 392 21.78 -14.18 -9.81
N PRO A 393 22.48 -15.29 -9.82
CA PRO A 393 23.94 -15.31 -9.68
C PRO A 393 24.63 -14.90 -11.00
N CYS A 394 24.29 -13.72 -11.54
CA CYS A 394 24.85 -13.23 -12.80
C CYS A 394 25.80 -12.04 -12.60
N LEU A 395 26.65 -11.79 -13.60
CA LEU A 395 27.46 -10.58 -13.62
C LEU A 395 26.58 -9.39 -14.02
N LEU A 396 26.47 -8.41 -13.12
CA LEU A 396 25.70 -7.20 -13.38
C LEU A 396 26.64 -6.04 -13.74
N PHE A 397 26.33 -5.35 -14.84
CA PHE A 397 27.01 -4.15 -15.29
C PHE A 397 26.00 -3.00 -15.39
N SER A 398 26.45 -1.75 -15.27
CA SER A 398 25.60 -0.60 -15.45
C SER A 398 26.28 0.45 -16.31
N ASN A 399 25.55 0.93 -17.33
CA ASN A 399 25.90 2.09 -18.13
C ASN A 399 25.19 3.36 -17.62
N SER A 400 24.33 3.23 -16.60
CA SER A 400 23.54 4.34 -16.08
C SER A 400 24.35 5.23 -15.13
N ASP A 401 24.16 6.55 -15.23
CA ASP A 401 24.73 7.52 -14.29
C ASP A 401 23.99 7.54 -12.94
N ARG A 402 22.73 7.08 -12.92
CA ARG A 402 21.88 7.02 -11.72
C ARG A 402 22.04 5.72 -10.95
N PHE A 403 22.01 4.60 -11.66
CA PHE A 403 22.03 3.26 -11.08
C PHE A 403 23.44 2.68 -11.16
N ILE A 404 24.15 2.75 -10.06
CA ILE A 404 25.56 2.31 -10.02
C ILE A 404 25.73 0.96 -9.33
N ILE A 405 26.82 0.28 -9.68
CA ILE A 405 27.25 -0.94 -9.00
C ILE A 405 28.44 -0.63 -8.13
N ASN A 406 28.33 -0.91 -6.84
CA ASN A 406 29.39 -0.75 -5.85
C ASN A 406 29.40 -1.94 -4.88
N ASN A 407 30.53 -2.64 -4.79
CA ASN A 407 30.67 -3.83 -3.92
C ASN A 407 29.55 -4.86 -4.09
N GLU A 408 29.27 -5.25 -5.34
CA GLU A 408 28.21 -6.21 -5.69
C GLU A 408 26.81 -5.75 -5.23
N MET A 409 26.59 -4.45 -5.10
CA MET A 409 25.32 -3.80 -4.78
C MET A 409 24.88 -2.89 -5.91
N LEU A 410 23.63 -2.99 -6.31
CA LEU A 410 22.97 -2.03 -7.19
C LEU A 410 22.38 -0.91 -6.34
N ILE A 411 22.78 0.32 -6.60
CA ILE A 411 22.40 1.49 -5.82
C ILE A 411 21.81 2.57 -6.72
N ASP A 412 20.62 3.07 -6.34
CA ASP A 412 20.06 4.29 -6.89
C ASP A 412 20.68 5.51 -6.18
N LEU A 413 21.46 6.28 -6.90
CA LEU A 413 22.15 7.46 -6.35
C LEU A 413 21.19 8.60 -5.98
N TYR A 414 20.06 8.73 -6.69
CA TYR A 414 19.08 9.80 -6.41
C TYR A 414 18.31 9.51 -5.14
N GLU A 415 17.80 8.31 -5.01
CA GLU A 415 17.07 7.89 -3.81
C GLU A 415 17.98 7.47 -2.66
N LYS A 416 19.31 7.32 -2.91
CA LYS A 416 20.29 6.74 -1.99
C LYS A 416 19.84 5.38 -1.46
N ARG A 417 19.20 4.61 -2.34
CA ARG A 417 18.57 3.33 -2.06
C ARG A 417 19.42 2.18 -2.57
N LEU A 418 19.72 1.22 -1.69
CA LEU A 418 20.21 -0.09 -2.11
C LEU A 418 19.05 -0.89 -2.69
N ILE A 419 19.12 -1.21 -3.97
CA ILE A 419 18.07 -1.94 -4.69
C ILE A 419 18.27 -3.44 -4.55
N SER A 420 19.49 -3.94 -4.75
CA SER A 420 19.80 -5.36 -4.82
C SER A 420 21.24 -5.63 -4.40
N TYR A 421 21.45 -6.70 -3.66
CA TYR A 421 22.76 -7.30 -3.46
C TYR A 421 22.84 -8.63 -4.22
N PHE A 422 23.94 -8.85 -4.95
CA PHE A 422 24.15 -10.05 -5.79
C PHE A 422 25.50 -10.72 -5.55
N GLY A 423 26.17 -10.35 -4.46
CA GLY A 423 27.45 -10.93 -4.06
C GLY A 423 27.32 -12.24 -3.27
N LYS A 424 28.47 -12.84 -2.98
CA LYS A 424 28.62 -14.08 -2.21
C LYS A 424 29.45 -13.93 -0.94
N GLY A 425 29.60 -12.69 -0.48
CA GLY A 425 30.37 -12.39 0.73
C GLY A 425 29.63 -12.80 2.00
N LYS A 426 30.33 -13.36 2.99
CA LYS A 426 29.77 -13.67 4.31
C LYS A 426 29.53 -12.43 5.15
N GLU A 427 30.39 -11.44 5.02
CA GLU A 427 30.27 -10.14 5.67
C GLU A 427 30.14 -9.06 4.59
N VAL A 428 29.06 -8.27 4.68
CA VAL A 428 28.73 -7.24 3.71
C VAL A 428 28.73 -5.88 4.38
N VAL A 429 29.43 -4.91 3.77
CA VAL A 429 29.47 -3.53 4.25
C VAL A 429 28.68 -2.66 3.29
N ILE A 430 27.58 -2.10 3.75
CA ILE A 430 26.77 -1.16 2.95
C ILE A 430 27.51 0.17 2.83
N PRO A 431 27.66 0.72 1.60
CA PRO A 431 28.33 2.00 1.40
C PRO A 431 27.69 3.19 2.12
N GLU A 432 28.50 4.15 2.59
CA GLU A 432 28.05 5.35 3.33
C GLU A 432 27.08 6.26 2.56
N ILE A 433 27.00 6.13 1.24
CA ILE A 433 26.07 6.88 0.40
C ILE A 433 24.62 6.40 0.57
N VAL A 434 24.42 5.14 0.98
CA VAL A 434 23.11 4.52 1.13
C VAL A 434 22.44 5.03 2.40
N THR A 435 21.20 5.43 2.27
CA THR A 435 20.33 5.83 3.39
C THR A 435 19.07 4.97 3.51
N LYS A 436 18.76 4.18 2.48
CA LYS A 436 17.60 3.30 2.42
C LYS A 436 18.02 1.91 1.95
N ILE A 437 17.61 0.88 2.67
CA ILE A 437 17.67 -0.51 2.19
C ILE A 437 16.32 -0.78 1.52
N GLY A 438 16.33 -1.14 0.24
CA GLY A 438 15.12 -1.37 -0.57
C GLY A 438 14.39 -2.64 -0.19
N ASN A 439 13.17 -2.80 -0.70
CA ASN A 439 12.39 -4.03 -0.53
C ASN A 439 13.14 -5.18 -1.20
N TYR A 440 13.14 -6.34 -0.55
CA TYR A 440 13.81 -7.55 -1.02
C TYR A 440 15.32 -7.40 -1.30
N ALA A 441 16.00 -6.32 -0.86
CA ALA A 441 17.35 -5.97 -1.28
C ALA A 441 18.40 -7.07 -1.06
N PHE A 442 18.22 -7.91 -0.04
CA PHE A 442 19.05 -9.08 0.29
C PHE A 442 18.25 -10.39 0.25
N TYR A 443 17.16 -10.40 -0.51
CA TYR A 443 16.32 -11.59 -0.64
C TYR A 443 17.12 -12.77 -1.21
N ASP A 444 16.97 -13.96 -0.61
CA ASP A 444 17.60 -15.21 -1.08
C ASP A 444 19.14 -15.18 -1.12
N CYS A 445 19.72 -14.41 -0.18
CA CYS A 445 21.18 -14.30 -0.06
C CYS A 445 21.74 -15.35 0.88
N ASP A 446 21.99 -16.57 0.38
CA ASP A 446 22.40 -17.75 1.15
C ASP A 446 23.77 -17.67 1.81
N SER A 447 24.63 -16.74 1.37
CA SER A 447 26.01 -16.65 1.85
C SER A 447 26.22 -15.62 2.94
N ILE A 448 25.27 -14.69 3.16
CA ILE A 448 25.43 -13.58 4.10
C ILE A 448 25.23 -14.04 5.53
N GLU A 449 26.31 -13.93 6.35
CA GLU A 449 26.23 -14.18 7.79
C GLU A 449 26.06 -12.86 8.59
N ARG A 450 26.62 -11.75 8.06
CA ARG A 450 26.66 -10.46 8.76
C ARG A 450 26.59 -9.28 7.80
N ILE A 451 25.82 -8.24 8.17
CA ILE A 451 25.73 -6.97 7.44
C ILE A 451 26.14 -5.83 8.38
N ILE A 452 27.06 -5.01 7.90
CA ILE A 452 27.48 -3.78 8.56
C ILE A 452 26.75 -2.63 7.88
N ILE A 453 25.86 -1.99 8.62
CA ILE A 453 25.07 -0.85 8.15
C ILE A 453 25.68 0.48 8.60
N PRO A 454 25.76 1.48 7.71
CA PRO A 454 26.18 2.81 8.10
C PRO A 454 25.15 3.47 9.03
N HIS A 455 25.64 4.35 9.89
CA HIS A 455 24.79 5.10 10.85
C HIS A 455 23.80 6.08 10.18
N LYS A 456 23.82 6.20 8.87
CA LYS A 456 22.92 7.06 8.08
C LYS A 456 21.69 6.32 7.53
N ILE A 457 21.61 5.01 7.70
CA ILE A 457 20.45 4.25 7.24
C ILE A 457 19.22 4.71 8.01
N LYS A 458 18.20 5.15 7.28
CA LYS A 458 16.93 5.65 7.79
C LYS A 458 15.79 4.66 7.66
N SER A 459 15.83 3.81 6.61
CA SER A 459 14.75 2.86 6.36
C SER A 459 15.27 1.49 5.93
N ILE A 460 14.54 0.47 6.37
CA ILE A 460 14.63 -0.92 5.92
C ILE A 460 13.32 -1.23 5.23
N GLY A 461 13.39 -1.73 4.00
CA GLY A 461 12.24 -2.06 3.17
C GLY A 461 11.55 -3.37 3.55
N ASP A 462 10.44 -3.65 2.88
CA ASP A 462 9.66 -4.87 3.04
C ASP A 462 10.51 -6.08 2.63
N TYR A 463 10.51 -7.13 3.45
CA TYR A 463 11.22 -8.40 3.17
C TYR A 463 12.70 -8.22 2.83
N ALA A 464 13.33 -7.14 3.32
CA ALA A 464 14.66 -6.72 2.88
C ALA A 464 15.74 -7.80 3.02
N PHE A 465 15.65 -8.67 4.03
CA PHE A 465 16.58 -9.76 4.30
C PHE A 465 15.92 -11.13 4.25
N SER A 466 14.69 -11.22 3.74
CA SER A 466 13.92 -12.46 3.71
C SER A 466 14.67 -13.57 2.98
N HIS A 467 14.58 -14.80 3.49
CA HIS A 467 15.26 -15.98 2.97
C HIS A 467 16.80 -15.87 2.89
N SER A 468 17.42 -14.99 3.69
CA SER A 468 18.89 -14.89 3.75
C SER A 468 19.47 -15.72 4.88
N SER A 469 20.77 -16.08 4.78
CA SER A 469 21.51 -16.77 5.85
C SER A 469 22.02 -15.82 6.95
N LEU A 470 21.42 -14.66 7.09
CA LEU A 470 21.80 -13.64 8.06
C LEU A 470 21.72 -14.17 9.49
N GLN A 471 22.85 -14.14 10.21
CA GLN A 471 22.94 -14.66 11.58
C GLN A 471 22.73 -13.57 12.64
N SER A 472 23.04 -12.32 12.30
CA SER A 472 22.89 -11.23 13.26
C SER A 472 22.66 -9.89 12.58
N PHE A 473 21.80 -9.05 13.20
CA PHE A 473 21.52 -7.69 12.77
C PHE A 473 21.32 -6.75 13.96
N CYS A 474 21.74 -5.49 13.83
CA CYS A 474 21.50 -4.48 14.86
C CYS A 474 20.70 -3.32 14.28
N ILE A 475 19.50 -3.09 14.80
CA ILE A 475 18.67 -1.93 14.47
C ILE A 475 19.29 -0.70 15.14
N THR A 476 19.82 0.23 14.32
CA THR A 476 20.50 1.45 14.82
C THR A 476 19.54 2.58 15.16
N GLU A 477 20.02 3.57 15.92
CA GLU A 477 19.23 4.76 16.31
C GLU A 477 18.76 5.60 15.12
N SER A 478 19.47 5.51 13.97
CA SER A 478 19.15 6.29 12.77
C SER A 478 17.93 5.76 11.99
N ILE A 479 17.49 4.53 12.27
CA ILE A 479 16.37 3.91 11.55
C ILE A 479 15.06 4.55 12.01
N GLU A 480 14.37 5.14 11.05
CA GLU A 480 13.09 5.84 11.20
C GLU A 480 11.91 4.99 10.72
N HIS A 481 12.17 4.02 9.82
CA HIS A 481 11.14 3.15 9.24
C HIS A 481 11.66 1.72 9.07
N ILE A 482 10.80 0.75 9.40
CA ILE A 482 11.00 -0.68 9.13
C ILE A 482 9.75 -1.17 8.41
N GLY A 483 9.92 -1.77 7.25
CA GLY A 483 8.86 -2.34 6.42
C GLY A 483 8.31 -3.65 6.95
N LYS A 484 7.51 -4.30 6.12
CA LYS A 484 6.83 -5.56 6.43
C LYS A 484 7.86 -6.68 6.58
N ASN A 485 7.79 -7.40 7.68
CA ASN A 485 8.54 -8.61 8.00
C ASN A 485 9.93 -8.71 7.32
N PRO A 486 10.86 -7.77 7.59
CA PRO A 486 12.10 -7.68 6.83
C PRO A 486 13.06 -8.87 7.04
N PHE A 487 12.81 -9.71 8.06
CA PHE A 487 13.63 -10.87 8.44
C PHE A 487 12.88 -12.20 8.29
N GLU A 488 11.84 -12.23 7.45
CA GLU A 488 11.09 -13.46 7.18
C GLU A 488 12.03 -14.59 6.77
N ALA A 489 11.88 -15.76 7.40
CA ALA A 489 12.67 -16.95 7.12
C ALA A 489 14.20 -16.74 7.08
N CYS A 490 14.73 -15.70 7.77
CA CYS A 490 16.17 -15.51 7.92
C CYS A 490 16.81 -16.67 8.71
N GLY A 491 18.05 -17.06 8.33
CA GLY A 491 18.79 -18.11 8.98
C GLY A 491 18.36 -19.53 8.56
N VAL A 492 17.37 -19.67 7.70
CA VAL A 492 16.95 -20.96 7.15
C VAL A 492 17.89 -21.37 6.03
N VAL A 493 18.62 -22.47 6.20
CA VAL A 493 19.43 -23.07 5.11
C VAL A 493 18.50 -23.97 4.30
N GLU A 494 18.44 -23.78 2.98
CA GLU A 494 17.55 -24.54 2.05
C GLU A 494 17.70 -26.07 2.07
N GLU A 495 18.71 -26.62 2.74
CA GLU A 495 18.95 -28.08 2.81
C GLU A 495 18.02 -28.83 3.78
N LEU A 496 17.15 -28.12 4.54
CA LEU A 496 16.16 -28.76 5.39
C LEU A 496 14.94 -29.14 4.58
N MET A 497 14.81 -30.42 4.28
CA MET A 497 13.62 -30.98 3.62
C MET A 497 12.35 -30.75 4.48
N PRO A 498 11.15 -30.67 3.90
CA PRO A 498 9.91 -30.34 4.62
C PRO A 498 9.57 -31.23 5.82
N TRP A 499 10.26 -32.36 5.96
CA TRP A 499 10.10 -33.33 7.07
C TRP A 499 11.17 -33.20 8.14
N GLU A 500 12.12 -32.28 8.05
CA GLU A 500 13.12 -32.05 9.10
C GLU A 500 12.56 -31.15 10.19
N ASP A 501 13.00 -31.43 11.43
CA ASP A 501 12.53 -30.77 12.64
C ASP A 501 12.66 -29.23 12.57
N PRO A 502 11.57 -28.46 12.51
CA PRO A 502 11.61 -27.00 12.37
C PRO A 502 12.30 -26.31 13.56
N THR A 503 12.43 -26.98 14.71
CA THR A 503 13.12 -26.43 15.90
C THR A 503 14.65 -26.34 15.73
N LYS A 504 15.20 -26.95 14.69
CA LYS A 504 16.64 -26.92 14.36
C LYS A 504 17.04 -25.78 13.43
N ARG A 505 16.10 -24.95 13.01
CA ARG A 505 16.42 -23.78 12.17
C ARG A 505 17.20 -22.76 12.98
N PRO A 506 18.36 -22.28 12.50
CA PRO A 506 19.06 -21.20 13.18
C PRO A 506 18.20 -19.95 13.19
N SER A 507 18.00 -19.36 14.37
CA SER A 507 17.32 -18.08 14.51
C SER A 507 18.30 -16.94 14.26
N VAL A 508 17.87 -15.89 13.58
CA VAL A 508 18.65 -14.66 13.44
C VAL A 508 18.71 -13.92 14.77
N ASN A 509 19.92 -13.49 15.19
CA ASN A 509 20.07 -12.68 16.40
C ASN A 509 19.86 -11.19 16.08
N ILE A 510 18.67 -10.68 16.34
CA ILE A 510 18.34 -9.25 16.12
C ILE A 510 18.44 -8.51 17.46
N THR A 511 19.19 -7.41 17.44
CA THR A 511 19.32 -6.50 18.58
C THR A 511 18.90 -5.09 18.15
N SER A 512 18.59 -4.21 19.11
CA SER A 512 18.24 -2.83 18.80
C SER A 512 18.90 -1.86 19.76
N ASN A 513 19.50 -0.81 19.18
CA ASN A 513 19.95 0.39 19.86
C ASN A 513 18.96 1.57 19.63
N SER A 514 17.87 1.33 18.91
CA SER A 514 16.87 2.35 18.60
C SER A 514 16.02 2.69 19.84
N GLY A 515 15.74 3.95 20.04
CA GLY A 515 14.75 4.39 21.03
C GLY A 515 13.31 4.15 20.60
N ARG A 516 13.06 3.93 19.31
CA ARG A 516 11.75 3.70 18.71
C ARG A 516 11.45 2.21 18.52
N PHE A 517 12.35 1.48 17.88
CA PHE A 517 12.16 0.06 17.58
C PHE A 517 12.84 -0.79 18.65
N ILE A 518 12.06 -1.57 19.37
CA ILE A 518 12.59 -2.50 20.37
C ILE A 518 12.45 -3.94 19.92
N VAL A 519 13.35 -4.78 20.43
CA VAL A 519 13.30 -6.23 20.25
C VAL A 519 12.95 -6.89 21.57
N VAL A 520 11.84 -7.61 21.60
CA VAL A 520 11.34 -8.31 22.79
C VAL A 520 10.83 -9.69 22.40
N LYS A 521 11.45 -10.75 22.95
CA LYS A 521 11.02 -12.15 22.70
C LYS A 521 10.82 -12.45 21.21
N GLY A 522 11.80 -12.14 20.39
CA GLY A 522 11.75 -12.37 18.95
C GLY A 522 10.82 -11.46 18.15
N MET A 523 10.26 -10.43 18.77
CA MET A 523 9.38 -9.47 18.13
C MET A 523 10.07 -8.13 17.94
N ILE A 524 9.90 -7.51 16.77
CA ILE A 524 10.25 -6.12 16.52
C ILE A 524 9.00 -5.28 16.73
N ILE A 525 9.06 -4.33 17.66
CA ILE A 525 7.93 -3.48 18.05
C ILE A 525 8.29 -2.02 17.86
N ASP A 526 7.46 -1.28 17.12
CA ASP A 526 7.49 0.19 17.09
C ASP A 526 6.78 0.73 18.34
N LYS A 527 7.56 1.19 19.33
CA LYS A 527 7.05 1.73 20.58
C LYS A 527 6.26 3.04 20.42
N MET A 528 6.53 3.81 19.37
CA MET A 528 5.81 5.07 19.14
C MET A 528 4.41 4.84 18.61
N GLN A 529 4.21 3.76 17.88
CA GLN A 529 2.93 3.40 17.26
C GLN A 529 2.28 2.17 17.90
N ASN A 530 2.92 1.53 18.87
CA ASN A 530 2.47 0.28 19.51
C ASN A 530 2.18 -0.84 18.49
N LYS A 531 3.03 -0.94 17.46
CA LYS A 531 2.86 -1.90 16.35
C LYS A 531 3.89 -3.02 16.45
N LEU A 532 3.43 -4.27 16.31
CA LEU A 532 4.29 -5.43 16.10
C LEU A 532 4.56 -5.55 14.62
N ILE A 533 5.83 -5.38 14.22
CA ILE A 533 6.26 -5.34 12.81
C ILE A 533 6.61 -6.73 12.30
N ALA A 534 7.36 -7.51 13.08
CA ALA A 534 7.84 -8.83 12.67
C ALA A 534 8.13 -9.72 13.87
N TYR A 535 7.99 -11.03 13.67
CA TYR A 535 8.47 -12.09 14.56
C TYR A 535 9.50 -12.92 13.81
N PHE A 536 10.62 -13.29 14.49
CA PHE A 536 11.77 -13.92 13.83
C PHE A 536 12.39 -15.08 14.64
N GLU A 537 11.74 -15.54 15.70
CA GLU A 537 12.18 -16.73 16.47
C GLU A 537 11.34 -17.98 16.14
N ASN A 538 11.77 -19.13 16.66
CA ASN A 538 11.18 -20.44 16.36
C ASN A 538 10.45 -21.04 17.57
N GLU A 539 9.93 -20.22 18.49
CA GLU A 539 9.18 -20.71 19.64
C GLU A 539 7.79 -21.20 19.19
N SER A 540 7.34 -22.34 19.73
CA SER A 540 6.01 -22.88 19.40
C SER A 540 4.87 -22.12 20.09
N MET A 541 5.16 -21.47 21.23
CA MET A 541 4.19 -20.70 22.01
C MET A 541 4.62 -19.23 22.11
N VAL A 542 3.84 -18.33 21.55
CA VAL A 542 4.16 -16.91 21.51
C VAL A 542 3.10 -16.10 22.26
N SER A 543 3.54 -15.14 23.09
CA SER A 543 2.67 -14.18 23.77
C SER A 543 3.03 -12.77 23.33
N ILE A 544 2.09 -12.10 22.67
CA ILE A 544 2.24 -10.70 22.25
C ILE A 544 2.14 -9.78 23.48
N PRO A 545 3.02 -8.78 23.62
CA PRO A 545 2.97 -7.83 24.75
C PRO A 545 1.69 -7.01 24.82
N ASP A 546 1.25 -6.68 26.04
CA ASP A 546 -0.03 -5.99 26.32
C ASP A 546 -0.08 -4.53 25.83
N ASP A 547 1.03 -3.94 25.43
CA ASP A 547 1.11 -2.58 24.86
C ASP A 547 0.97 -2.55 23.31
N VAL A 548 0.95 -3.71 22.66
CA VAL A 548 0.73 -3.82 21.23
C VAL A 548 -0.73 -3.57 20.89
N THR A 549 -0.99 -2.64 19.97
CA THR A 549 -2.35 -2.32 19.48
C THR A 549 -2.60 -2.80 18.06
N THR A 550 -1.54 -3.04 17.27
CA THR A 550 -1.62 -3.47 15.88
C THR A 550 -0.61 -4.58 15.62
N ILE A 551 -1.04 -5.67 15.01
CA ILE A 551 -0.20 -6.67 14.39
C ILE A 551 -0.09 -6.30 12.91
N CYS A 552 1.11 -5.95 12.45
CA CYS A 552 1.32 -5.48 11.09
C CYS A 552 1.16 -6.59 10.05
N ASP A 553 1.11 -6.18 8.78
CA ASP A 553 1.07 -7.11 7.65
C ASP A 553 2.27 -8.06 7.70
N SER A 554 2.01 -9.33 7.43
CA SER A 554 2.99 -10.42 7.39
C SER A 554 3.81 -10.62 8.68
N ALA A 555 3.41 -10.03 9.80
CA ALA A 555 4.23 -10.01 11.04
C ALA A 555 4.68 -11.39 11.52
N PHE A 556 3.89 -12.45 11.30
CA PHE A 556 4.21 -13.86 11.58
C PHE A 556 4.19 -14.74 10.33
N SER A 557 4.14 -14.14 9.12
CA SER A 557 4.10 -14.92 7.88
C SER A 557 5.27 -15.89 7.80
N GLY A 558 5.00 -17.15 7.41
CA GLY A 558 6.01 -18.20 7.30
C GLY A 558 6.59 -18.72 8.62
N CYS A 559 6.06 -18.28 9.78
CA CYS A 559 6.51 -18.79 11.10
C CYS A 559 5.94 -20.17 11.39
N ILE A 560 6.42 -21.18 10.67
CA ILE A 560 5.90 -22.56 10.72
C ILE A 560 6.13 -23.26 12.08
N SER A 561 6.94 -22.71 12.98
CA SER A 561 7.14 -23.23 14.32
C SER A 561 6.06 -22.80 15.31
N VAL A 562 5.30 -21.74 14.99
CA VAL A 562 4.30 -21.16 15.89
C VAL A 562 3.03 -22.01 15.86
N GLU A 563 2.76 -22.70 16.96
CA GLU A 563 1.57 -23.56 17.15
C GLU A 563 0.48 -22.87 17.98
N GLN A 564 0.90 -21.99 18.90
CA GLN A 564 -0.01 -21.25 19.78
C GLN A 564 0.42 -19.79 19.91
N ILE A 565 -0.55 -18.89 19.85
CA ILE A 565 -0.33 -17.47 20.02
C ILE A 565 -1.39 -16.85 20.95
N THR A 566 -0.92 -16.02 21.89
CA THR A 566 -1.80 -15.24 22.77
C THR A 566 -1.83 -13.80 22.27
N ILE A 567 -3.00 -13.32 21.85
CA ILE A 567 -3.25 -11.94 21.44
C ILE A 567 -3.89 -11.20 22.61
N PRO A 568 -3.30 -10.10 23.11
CA PRO A 568 -3.85 -9.33 24.23
C PRO A 568 -5.05 -8.47 23.81
N ASP A 569 -5.86 -8.08 24.79
CA ASP A 569 -7.05 -7.21 24.59
C ASP A 569 -6.70 -5.78 24.12
N SER A 570 -5.44 -5.40 24.10
CA SER A 570 -4.97 -4.13 23.53
C SER A 570 -4.98 -4.12 22.02
N VAL A 571 -4.91 -5.30 21.34
CA VAL A 571 -4.89 -5.38 19.89
C VAL A 571 -6.24 -5.03 19.30
N THR A 572 -6.23 -4.08 18.36
CA THR A 572 -7.42 -3.58 17.65
C THR A 572 -7.45 -3.94 16.19
N SER A 573 -6.28 -4.24 15.59
CA SER A 573 -6.17 -4.61 14.17
C SER A 573 -5.11 -5.68 13.92
N ILE A 574 -5.41 -6.55 12.97
CA ILE A 574 -4.54 -7.60 12.42
C ILE A 574 -4.38 -7.29 10.92
N GLY A 575 -3.14 -7.19 10.45
CA GLY A 575 -2.80 -6.84 9.07
C GLY A 575 -2.99 -7.96 8.06
N ASP A 576 -2.71 -7.64 6.79
CA ASP A 576 -2.75 -8.60 5.69
C ASP A 576 -1.67 -9.67 5.88
N SER A 577 -1.98 -10.93 5.58
CA SER A 577 -1.08 -12.09 5.71
C SER A 577 -0.41 -12.23 7.10
N ALA A 578 -0.96 -11.62 8.15
CA ALA A 578 -0.28 -11.48 9.43
C ALA A 578 0.15 -12.82 10.07
N PHE A 579 -0.60 -13.89 9.84
CA PHE A 579 -0.32 -15.25 10.32
C PHE A 579 -0.27 -16.27 9.18
N GLU A 580 -0.12 -15.82 7.96
CA GLU A 580 -0.10 -16.67 6.78
C GLU A 580 1.00 -17.76 6.89
N TYR A 581 0.68 -19.00 6.50
CA TYR A 581 1.58 -20.15 6.58
C TYR A 581 2.15 -20.45 7.99
N THR A 582 1.43 -20.13 9.05
CA THR A 582 1.79 -20.57 10.42
C THR A 582 1.21 -21.95 10.74
N SER A 583 1.80 -22.64 11.73
CA SER A 583 1.29 -23.93 12.23
C SER A 583 0.27 -23.77 13.37
N ILE A 584 -0.36 -22.62 13.51
CA ILE A 584 -1.33 -22.36 14.56
C ILE A 584 -2.46 -23.38 14.49
N GLU A 585 -2.68 -24.13 15.60
CA GLU A 585 -3.76 -25.09 15.71
C GLU A 585 -5.06 -24.44 16.15
N GLN A 586 -4.99 -23.55 17.12
CA GLN A 586 -6.14 -22.85 17.69
C GLN A 586 -5.78 -21.40 18.02
N ILE A 587 -6.69 -20.48 17.76
CA ILE A 587 -6.50 -19.08 18.11
C ILE A 587 -7.79 -18.44 18.60
N SER A 588 -7.69 -17.62 19.64
CA SER A 588 -8.78 -16.77 20.11
C SER A 588 -8.44 -15.32 19.85
N ILE A 589 -9.22 -14.68 19.02
CA ILE A 589 -9.07 -13.26 18.69
C ILE A 589 -9.90 -12.44 19.68
N PRO A 590 -9.30 -11.50 20.42
CA PRO A 590 -10.02 -10.69 21.39
C PRO A 590 -11.07 -9.78 20.75
N ASN A 591 -12.15 -9.47 21.48
CA ASN A 591 -13.24 -8.62 20.99
C ASN A 591 -12.85 -7.16 20.73
N SER A 592 -11.67 -6.74 21.14
CA SER A 592 -11.07 -5.45 20.80
C SER A 592 -10.68 -5.34 19.33
N VAL A 593 -10.46 -6.47 18.64
CA VAL A 593 -10.08 -6.49 17.22
C VAL A 593 -11.31 -6.16 16.36
N THR A 594 -11.15 -5.11 15.55
CA THR A 594 -12.18 -4.58 14.65
C THR A 594 -11.87 -4.82 13.17
N SER A 595 -10.63 -5.17 12.84
CA SER A 595 -10.20 -5.49 11.47
C SER A 595 -9.24 -6.67 11.43
N ILE A 596 -9.46 -7.56 10.44
CA ILE A 596 -8.58 -8.69 10.10
C ILE A 596 -8.32 -8.56 8.59
N GLY A 597 -7.06 -8.50 8.20
CA GLY A 597 -6.64 -8.26 6.83
C GLY A 597 -6.85 -9.44 5.89
N ARG A 598 -6.53 -9.22 4.62
CA ARG A 598 -6.55 -10.24 3.56
C ARG A 598 -5.55 -11.33 3.89
N GLU A 599 -5.93 -12.57 3.57
CA GLU A 599 -5.06 -13.74 3.76
C GLU A 599 -4.45 -13.86 5.17
N ALA A 600 -5.05 -13.17 6.17
CA ALA A 600 -4.45 -13.07 7.51
C ALA A 600 -4.16 -14.43 8.16
N PHE A 601 -4.92 -15.47 7.80
CA PHE A 601 -4.71 -16.87 8.21
C PHE A 601 -4.58 -17.79 6.98
N GLY A 602 -4.27 -17.26 5.80
CA GLY A 602 -4.09 -18.03 4.59
C GLY A 602 -3.02 -19.10 4.77
N GLY A 603 -3.25 -20.33 4.28
CA GLY A 603 -2.29 -21.42 4.40
C GLY A 603 -2.02 -21.93 5.83
N CYS A 604 -2.81 -21.53 6.84
CA CYS A 604 -2.72 -22.11 8.20
C CYS A 604 -3.29 -23.53 8.21
N GLU A 605 -2.54 -24.47 7.64
CA GLU A 605 -3.00 -25.85 7.43
C GLU A 605 -3.39 -26.59 8.72
N GLN A 606 -2.80 -26.22 9.86
CA GLN A 606 -3.08 -26.85 11.15
C GLN A 606 -4.27 -26.24 11.89
N LEU A 607 -4.78 -25.07 11.43
CA LEU A 607 -5.85 -24.36 12.10
C LEU A 607 -7.15 -25.16 12.08
N ASN A 608 -7.56 -25.62 13.24
CA ASN A 608 -8.78 -26.41 13.40
C ASN A 608 -9.90 -25.67 14.14
N GLN A 609 -9.55 -24.64 14.91
CA GLN A 609 -10.51 -23.80 15.64
C GLN A 609 -10.09 -22.34 15.71
N ILE A 610 -11.01 -21.44 15.40
CA ILE A 610 -10.86 -20.00 15.54
C ILE A 610 -12.13 -19.36 16.08
N ASN A 611 -11.97 -18.42 17.02
CA ASN A 611 -13.03 -17.57 17.53
C ASN A 611 -12.89 -16.16 16.96
N LEU A 612 -13.81 -15.79 16.06
CA LEU A 612 -13.84 -14.44 15.48
C LEU A 612 -14.42 -13.42 16.45
N PRO A 613 -13.88 -12.20 16.53
CA PRO A 613 -14.39 -11.15 17.41
C PRO A 613 -15.70 -10.57 16.90
N ASN A 614 -16.55 -10.08 17.81
CA ASN A 614 -17.80 -9.42 17.44
C ASN A 614 -17.62 -7.99 16.90
N GLY A 615 -16.39 -7.51 16.82
CA GLY A 615 -16.06 -6.16 16.33
C GLY A 615 -15.91 -6.07 14.81
N ILE A 616 -15.69 -7.18 14.10
CA ILE A 616 -15.47 -7.17 12.66
C ILE A 616 -16.75 -7.02 11.85
N SER A 617 -16.68 -6.25 10.77
CA SER A 617 -17.75 -6.08 9.78
C SER A 617 -17.49 -6.83 8.48
N THR A 618 -16.24 -7.23 8.23
CA THR A 618 -15.81 -7.91 7.00
C THR A 618 -14.91 -9.10 7.34
N ILE A 619 -15.07 -10.18 6.59
CA ILE A 619 -14.07 -11.24 6.40
C ILE A 619 -13.45 -10.95 5.04
N GLU A 620 -12.17 -10.61 5.01
CA GLU A 620 -11.48 -10.14 3.82
C GLU A 620 -11.17 -11.25 2.81
N GLU A 621 -10.64 -10.90 1.63
CA GLU A 621 -10.22 -11.85 0.60
C GLU A 621 -9.21 -12.86 1.18
N GLY A 622 -9.41 -14.16 0.89
CA GLY A 622 -8.48 -15.23 1.25
C GLY A 622 -8.22 -15.43 2.75
N THR A 623 -8.98 -14.74 3.65
CA THR A 623 -8.66 -14.74 5.09
C THR A 623 -8.35 -16.12 5.66
N PHE A 624 -9.05 -17.17 5.20
CA PHE A 624 -8.86 -18.57 5.60
C PHE A 624 -8.61 -19.50 4.41
N ASP A 625 -8.10 -18.97 3.30
CA ASP A 625 -7.77 -19.80 2.14
C ASP A 625 -6.74 -20.86 2.52
N TYR A 626 -6.90 -22.10 2.03
CA TYR A 626 -6.03 -23.25 2.35
C TYR A 626 -5.90 -23.59 3.86
N CYS A 627 -6.89 -23.26 4.72
CA CYS A 627 -6.95 -23.78 6.09
C CYS A 627 -7.47 -25.23 6.08
N THR A 628 -6.65 -26.19 5.69
CA THR A 628 -7.04 -27.58 5.37
C THR A 628 -7.50 -28.43 6.57
N ASN A 629 -7.46 -27.89 7.78
CA ASN A 629 -8.02 -28.52 8.99
C ASN A 629 -9.23 -27.78 9.58
N LEU A 630 -9.63 -26.63 9.03
CA LEU A 630 -10.74 -25.81 9.52
C LEU A 630 -12.10 -26.41 9.12
N ARG A 631 -12.70 -27.18 10.03
CA ARG A 631 -13.97 -27.89 9.78
C ARG A 631 -15.21 -27.11 10.16
N GLN A 632 -15.07 -26.14 11.04
CA GLN A 632 -16.16 -25.32 11.58
C GLN A 632 -15.69 -23.89 11.85
N ILE A 633 -16.53 -22.94 11.56
CA ILE A 633 -16.33 -21.54 11.91
C ILE A 633 -17.67 -20.88 12.24
N THR A 634 -17.65 -19.99 13.22
CA THR A 634 -18.82 -19.18 13.57
C THR A 634 -18.61 -17.76 13.07
N ILE A 635 -19.50 -17.32 12.19
CA ILE A 635 -19.48 -15.95 11.67
C ILE A 635 -20.28 -15.04 12.59
N PRO A 636 -19.68 -13.97 13.14
CA PRO A 636 -20.40 -13.02 13.99
C PRO A 636 -21.53 -12.31 13.26
N ASN A 637 -22.58 -11.94 14.01
CA ASN A 637 -23.74 -11.22 13.46
C ASN A 637 -23.43 -9.77 13.01
N THR A 638 -22.24 -9.28 13.27
CA THR A 638 -21.72 -7.97 12.82
C THR A 638 -21.18 -8.01 11.41
N VAL A 639 -20.82 -9.19 10.89
CA VAL A 639 -20.23 -9.34 9.56
C VAL A 639 -21.29 -9.05 8.49
N LYS A 640 -20.92 -8.12 7.59
CA LYS A 640 -21.74 -7.67 6.44
C LYS A 640 -21.18 -8.14 5.12
N SER A 641 -19.86 -8.38 5.04
CA SER A 641 -19.17 -8.72 3.81
C SER A 641 -18.26 -9.93 4.00
N ILE A 642 -18.23 -10.81 3.01
CA ILE A 642 -17.28 -11.93 2.91
C ILE A 642 -16.54 -11.77 1.58
N GLY A 643 -15.21 -11.65 1.64
CA GLY A 643 -14.34 -11.43 0.49
C GLY A 643 -14.19 -12.67 -0.40
N LYS A 644 -13.56 -12.46 -1.56
CA LYS A 644 -13.24 -13.51 -2.54
C LYS A 644 -12.36 -14.59 -1.90
N CYS A 645 -12.60 -15.87 -2.22
CA CYS A 645 -11.82 -17.03 -1.73
C CYS A 645 -11.71 -17.12 -0.19
N ALA A 646 -12.52 -16.42 0.59
CA ALA A 646 -12.34 -16.29 2.04
C ALA A 646 -12.24 -17.61 2.80
N PHE A 647 -12.86 -18.68 2.31
CA PHE A 647 -12.83 -20.04 2.87
C PHE A 647 -12.44 -21.10 1.82
N ALA A 648 -11.79 -20.71 0.74
CA ALA A 648 -11.42 -21.67 -0.30
C ALA A 648 -10.52 -22.77 0.27
N SER A 649 -10.68 -24.00 -0.24
CA SER A 649 -9.93 -25.19 0.20
C SER A 649 -10.06 -25.56 1.69
N CYS A 650 -11.05 -25.01 2.41
CA CYS A 650 -11.37 -25.42 3.78
C CYS A 650 -12.29 -26.66 3.78
N PRO A 651 -12.05 -27.66 4.67
CA PRO A 651 -12.91 -28.86 4.78
C PRO A 651 -14.16 -28.59 5.65
N LEU A 652 -14.78 -27.41 5.46
CA LEU A 652 -16.01 -27.08 6.17
C LEU A 652 -17.11 -28.08 5.83
N THR A 653 -17.80 -28.61 6.85
CA THR A 653 -18.96 -29.49 6.66
C THR A 653 -20.28 -28.70 6.61
N GLN A 654 -20.34 -27.63 7.35
CA GLN A 654 -21.43 -26.67 7.36
C GLN A 654 -20.95 -25.28 7.75
N ILE A 655 -21.67 -24.26 7.31
CA ILE A 655 -21.44 -22.88 7.71
C ILE A 655 -22.77 -22.17 7.96
N LYS A 656 -22.81 -21.34 8.99
CA LYS A 656 -23.98 -20.51 9.31
C LYS A 656 -23.71 -19.06 8.93
N LEU A 657 -24.52 -18.52 8.01
CA LEU A 657 -24.45 -17.15 7.56
C LEU A 657 -25.43 -16.25 8.33
N PRO A 658 -25.00 -15.15 8.92
CA PRO A 658 -25.89 -14.24 9.63
C PRO A 658 -26.74 -13.39 8.66
N LYS A 659 -27.87 -12.87 9.15
CA LYS A 659 -28.78 -12.00 8.37
C LYS A 659 -28.11 -10.70 7.91
N SER A 660 -27.06 -10.28 8.60
CA SER A 660 -26.30 -9.04 8.35
C SER A 660 -25.54 -9.05 7.04
N ILE A 661 -25.27 -10.21 6.43
CA ILE A 661 -24.50 -10.31 5.17
C ILE A 661 -25.21 -9.50 4.07
N GLU A 662 -24.46 -8.59 3.45
CA GLU A 662 -24.87 -7.71 2.36
C GLU A 662 -24.07 -7.98 1.07
N PHE A 663 -22.87 -8.57 1.21
CA PHE A 663 -22.00 -8.88 0.08
C PHE A 663 -21.29 -10.22 0.27
N ILE A 664 -21.17 -10.99 -0.82
CA ILE A 664 -20.41 -12.24 -0.89
C ILE A 664 -19.53 -12.20 -2.14
N GLY A 665 -18.22 -12.34 -1.94
CA GLY A 665 -17.22 -12.44 -3.01
C GLY A 665 -17.36 -13.76 -3.78
N TRP A 666 -16.75 -13.81 -4.95
CA TRP A 666 -16.76 -15.02 -5.77
C TRP A 666 -15.77 -16.08 -5.22
N ARG A 667 -16.08 -17.38 -5.49
CA ARG A 667 -15.24 -18.52 -5.10
C ARG A 667 -15.01 -18.68 -3.59
N ILE A 668 -15.89 -18.18 -2.72
CA ILE A 668 -15.65 -18.23 -1.27
C ILE A 668 -15.53 -19.65 -0.72
N PHE A 669 -16.14 -20.65 -1.39
CA PHE A 669 -16.05 -22.07 -1.03
C PHE A 669 -15.39 -22.93 -2.12
N GLN A 670 -14.54 -22.34 -2.97
CA GLN A 670 -13.80 -23.10 -3.97
C GLN A 670 -12.99 -24.20 -3.28
N GLY A 671 -13.09 -25.46 -3.74
CA GLY A 671 -12.36 -26.58 -3.14
C GLY A 671 -12.90 -27.08 -1.80
N CYS A 672 -14.01 -26.54 -1.29
CA CYS A 672 -14.66 -27.04 -0.07
C CYS A 672 -15.49 -28.32 -0.34
N HIS A 673 -14.81 -29.41 -0.68
CA HIS A 673 -15.46 -30.66 -1.10
C HIS A 673 -16.29 -31.35 0.00
N SER A 674 -16.14 -30.95 1.26
CA SER A 674 -16.86 -31.51 2.41
C SER A 674 -18.10 -30.71 2.79
N LEU A 675 -18.41 -29.59 2.10
CA LEU A 675 -19.51 -28.71 2.46
C LEU A 675 -20.86 -29.33 2.09
N GLU A 676 -21.65 -29.67 3.11
CA GLU A 676 -22.97 -30.28 2.98
C GLU A 676 -24.12 -29.31 3.16
N ARG A 677 -23.90 -28.22 3.94
CA ARG A 677 -24.97 -27.30 4.34
C ARG A 677 -24.48 -25.87 4.52
N ILE A 678 -25.31 -24.94 4.00
CA ILE A 678 -25.15 -23.51 4.27
C ILE A 678 -26.45 -23.10 5.03
N ILE A 679 -26.32 -22.83 6.32
CA ILE A 679 -27.41 -22.47 7.18
C ILE A 679 -27.66 -20.98 7.04
N ILE A 680 -28.87 -20.60 6.59
CA ILE A 680 -29.31 -19.22 6.40
C ILE A 680 -30.52 -18.89 7.26
N PRO A 681 -30.75 -17.64 7.64
CA PRO A 681 -31.91 -17.24 8.41
C PRO A 681 -33.23 -17.49 7.64
N LYS A 682 -34.26 -17.88 8.36
CA LYS A 682 -35.57 -18.17 7.79
C LYS A 682 -36.12 -16.99 6.95
N GLY A 683 -36.59 -17.28 5.74
CA GLY A 683 -37.14 -16.29 4.81
C GLY A 683 -36.07 -15.43 4.09
N THR A 684 -34.80 -15.87 4.04
CA THR A 684 -33.72 -15.15 3.35
C THR A 684 -33.14 -15.90 2.16
N ARG A 685 -33.77 -17.01 1.74
CA ARG A 685 -33.24 -17.85 0.63
C ARG A 685 -33.04 -17.06 -0.65
N GLU A 686 -34.00 -16.25 -1.07
CA GLU A 686 -33.93 -15.43 -2.27
C GLU A 686 -32.72 -14.45 -2.22
N LYS A 687 -32.57 -13.74 -1.10
CA LYS A 687 -31.46 -12.85 -0.84
C LYS A 687 -30.11 -13.55 -0.99
N PHE A 688 -29.96 -14.73 -0.36
CA PHE A 688 -28.65 -15.43 -0.43
C PHE A 688 -28.43 -16.06 -1.80
N SER A 689 -29.48 -16.54 -2.51
CA SER A 689 -29.33 -16.98 -3.91
C SER A 689 -28.82 -15.85 -4.80
N GLU A 690 -29.33 -14.63 -4.66
CA GLU A 690 -28.84 -13.45 -5.39
C GLU A 690 -27.38 -13.12 -5.06
N LEU A 691 -26.99 -13.17 -3.78
CA LEU A 691 -25.62 -12.89 -3.35
C LEU A 691 -24.61 -13.92 -3.88
N PHE A 692 -25.02 -15.17 -4.05
CA PHE A 692 -24.17 -16.24 -4.57
C PHE A 692 -24.20 -16.39 -6.10
N TYR A 693 -25.10 -15.70 -6.81
CA TYR A 693 -25.32 -15.85 -8.25
C TYR A 693 -24.04 -15.65 -9.11
N ASN A 694 -23.03 -15.00 -8.59
CA ASN A 694 -21.82 -14.66 -9.32
C ASN A 694 -20.69 -15.69 -9.27
N GLY A 695 -20.93 -16.96 -8.84
CA GLY A 695 -19.74 -17.79 -8.76
C GLY A 695 -19.80 -19.29 -8.51
N LEU A 696 -20.94 -19.89 -8.23
CA LEU A 696 -20.97 -21.34 -7.96
C LEU A 696 -22.27 -21.98 -8.51
N ASP A 697 -22.14 -22.72 -9.58
CA ASP A 697 -23.17 -23.65 -10.07
C ASP A 697 -23.45 -24.69 -8.96
N TYR A 698 -24.63 -24.72 -8.33
CA TYR A 698 -25.14 -25.73 -7.36
C TYR A 698 -25.20 -25.37 -5.86
N ILE A 699 -25.00 -24.13 -5.43
CA ILE A 699 -25.08 -23.78 -4.00
C ILE A 699 -26.49 -23.78 -3.44
N ASP A 700 -27.53 -23.48 -4.22
CA ASP A 700 -28.92 -23.39 -3.76
C ASP A 700 -29.44 -24.67 -3.11
N ASP A 701 -28.90 -25.83 -3.53
CA ASP A 701 -29.23 -27.13 -2.95
C ASP A 701 -28.66 -27.33 -1.54
N LEU A 702 -27.62 -26.56 -1.18
CA LEU A 702 -26.98 -26.60 0.14
C LEU A 702 -27.71 -25.72 1.18
N PHE A 703 -28.62 -24.83 0.78
CA PHE A 703 -29.28 -23.92 1.70
C PHE A 703 -30.29 -24.60 2.63
N LEU A 704 -30.05 -24.43 3.93
CA LEU A 704 -30.96 -24.83 5.00
C LEU A 704 -31.43 -23.59 5.76
N GLU A 705 -32.72 -23.27 5.68
CA GLU A 705 -33.32 -22.17 6.45
C GLU A 705 -33.58 -22.60 7.91
N GLN A 706 -33.08 -21.83 8.88
CA GLN A 706 -33.27 -22.03 10.31
C GLN A 706 -33.70 -20.74 11.03
#